data_46b5381608cc3a8bd10b7933ffd81784
#
_entry.id   46b5381608cc3a8bd10b7933ffd81784
#
_cell.length_a   1.000
_cell.length_b   1.000
_cell.length_c   1.000
_cell.angle_alpha   90.00
_cell.angle_beta   90.00
_cell.angle_gamma   90.00
#
_symmetry.space_group_name_H-M   'P 1'
#
loop_
_entity.id
_entity.type
_entity.pdbx_description
1 polymer ?
#
loop_
_entity_poly.entity_id
_entity_poly.type
_entity_poly.pdbx_seq_one_letter_code
_entity_poly.pdbx_strand_id
1 'polypeptide(L)'
;MAQGPTIEAKSSAQSNNATVLWNWIGGVGLLISCVLVYLPALNGAFLWDDNAHVTRPELRSLEGLARIWFELGATQQYYPVLHSAFWVEHRIWGDSVFGYHAWNVFLHALSAGLIVTLMRRLSISGAWLAGFIFALHPVCVESVAWISEQKNTLSTAFYLLAMLAYLRCDRLASGVPENDPQRSHRWRYYALASVLFLLAALTKTVTVTLPAALLVIFWWQRGKLTRRDITPLIPWFAFSIAAGLMTAWVERNYIGASGEAFDLNLWHRTLLAGQIVWFYLSKLSWPADLMFIYPRWDMAVSTFGHYLGLASAIGALIVCWRFRHRSRAPLATALLYGGTLFPALGFFNVFPFQFSYVADHFQYLASIAVIVAASAGLVNLSTKFLPKLPLISTAACIGLLASLAFISNQQSRHYRDNITLYRITLEQNPACWLASYNLGLELAELGQTTEAIELYRETLRIKPDYAEVHANLGIALTKLAGGLPEGIRELEIAVRLKPELHLAKNNLANLIADDPNRSEEAIALFKDVLRHDPAHAGVRFNLGRTLLRYPSRENEALLQFEKVAQLEPDYWQAHYQIGSILIRQRREFDRAIASFEEVLRINPDVAEAHFRLGQLHTYTTGNHTEVIKHLRETLRLNPNHPQARDLLRTIDY
;
A
#
# COMPACT_ATOMS: atom_id res chain seq x y z
N MET A 1 24.16 -22.42 62.74
CA MET A 1 22.91 -23.03 62.22
C MET A 1 22.23 -22.05 61.33
N ALA A 2 22.31 -22.30 60.02
CA ALA A 2 21.64 -21.45 59.04
C ALA A 2 20.14 -21.82 58.98
N GLN A 3 19.28 -20.90 59.38
CA GLN A 3 17.84 -21.06 59.25
C GLN A 3 17.50 -21.13 57.76
N GLY A 4 16.95 -22.26 57.30
CA GLY A 4 16.43 -22.42 55.95
C GLY A 4 15.24 -21.48 55.72
N PRO A 5 14.95 -21.11 54.45
CA PRO A 5 13.88 -20.19 54.09
C PRO A 5 12.55 -20.71 54.65
N THR A 6 11.80 -19.82 55.31
CA THR A 6 10.48 -20.07 55.88
C THR A 6 9.48 -20.57 54.85
N ILE A 7 8.51 -21.39 55.23
CA ILE A 7 7.47 -22.00 54.39
C ILE A 7 6.71 -20.94 53.58
N GLU A 8 6.50 -19.74 54.12
CA GLU A 8 5.87 -18.58 53.43
C GLU A 8 6.70 -18.06 52.28
N ALA A 9 8.04 -18.01 52.38
CA ALA A 9 8.93 -17.58 51.31
C ALA A 9 8.94 -18.60 50.13
N LYS A 10 8.84 -19.90 50.45
CA LYS A 10 8.72 -20.97 49.44
C LYS A 10 7.36 -20.94 48.73
N SER A 11 6.26 -20.67 49.45
CA SER A 11 4.91 -20.55 48.90
C SER A 11 4.78 -19.32 47.96
N SER A 12 5.35 -18.18 48.35
CA SER A 12 5.33 -16.97 47.50
C SER A 12 6.20 -17.09 46.26
N ALA A 13 7.34 -17.78 46.35
CA ALA A 13 8.22 -18.05 45.20
C ALA A 13 7.58 -19.06 44.22
N GLN A 14 6.90 -20.10 44.74
CA GLN A 14 6.17 -21.06 43.86
C GLN A 14 4.97 -20.42 43.15
N SER A 15 4.19 -19.55 43.84
CA SER A 15 3.09 -18.81 43.22
C SER A 15 3.58 -17.83 42.13
N ASN A 16 4.73 -17.22 42.33
CA ASN A 16 5.34 -16.31 41.35
C ASN A 16 5.83 -17.07 40.10
N ASN A 17 6.46 -18.22 40.28
CA ASN A 17 6.92 -19.08 39.18
C ASN A 17 5.76 -19.63 38.35
N ALA A 18 4.67 -20.07 38.99
CA ALA A 18 3.48 -20.52 38.29
C ALA A 18 2.84 -19.40 37.44
N THR A 19 2.75 -18.18 37.98
CA THR A 19 2.22 -17.01 37.29
C THR A 19 3.09 -16.65 36.06
N VAL A 20 4.40 -16.70 36.21
CA VAL A 20 5.35 -16.45 35.10
C VAL A 20 5.18 -17.51 34.03
N LEU A 21 5.09 -18.80 34.37
CA LEU A 21 4.90 -19.90 33.40
C LEU A 21 3.60 -19.72 32.62
N TRP A 22 2.48 -19.42 33.28
CA TRP A 22 1.19 -19.19 32.61
C TRP A 22 1.22 -17.99 31.66
N ASN A 23 2.00 -16.96 31.99
CA ASN A 23 2.18 -15.82 31.10
C ASN A 23 2.95 -16.18 29.83
N TRP A 24 3.98 -17.00 29.95
CA TRP A 24 4.73 -17.51 28.81
C TRP A 24 3.86 -18.41 27.92
N ILE A 25 3.12 -19.35 28.52
CA ILE A 25 2.19 -20.22 27.80
C ILE A 25 1.14 -19.40 27.04
N GLY A 26 0.56 -18.39 27.71
CA GLY A 26 -0.42 -17.51 27.06
C GLY A 26 0.18 -16.68 25.93
N GLY A 27 1.39 -16.14 26.10
CA GLY A 27 2.09 -15.37 25.06
C GLY A 27 2.46 -16.22 23.83
N VAL A 28 3.01 -17.42 24.06
CA VAL A 28 3.31 -18.40 23.00
C VAL A 28 2.01 -18.83 22.30
N GLY A 29 0.95 -19.08 23.08
CA GLY A 29 -0.37 -19.41 22.54
C GLY A 29 -0.95 -18.33 21.65
N LEU A 30 -0.82 -17.04 21.99
CA LEU A 30 -1.22 -15.92 21.15
C LEU A 30 -0.43 -15.91 19.83
N LEU A 31 0.90 -16.04 19.89
CA LEU A 31 1.74 -16.04 18.70
C LEU A 31 1.39 -17.21 17.76
N ILE A 32 1.28 -18.42 18.30
CA ILE A 32 0.90 -19.61 17.52
C ILE A 32 -0.49 -19.41 16.88
N SER A 33 -1.45 -18.88 17.63
CA SER A 33 -2.81 -18.64 17.12
C SER A 33 -2.80 -17.64 15.97
N CYS A 34 -2.04 -16.54 16.08
CA CYS A 34 -1.84 -15.59 14.99
C CYS A 34 -1.21 -16.27 13.76
N VAL A 35 -0.11 -17.01 13.93
CA VAL A 35 0.55 -17.70 12.81
C VAL A 35 -0.41 -18.66 12.09
N LEU A 36 -1.20 -19.45 12.83
CA LEU A 36 -2.14 -20.40 12.25
C LEU A 36 -3.28 -19.70 11.48
N VAL A 37 -3.79 -18.60 12.01
CA VAL A 37 -4.87 -17.83 11.36
C VAL A 37 -4.38 -17.16 10.09
N TYR A 38 -3.18 -16.57 10.10
CA TYR A 38 -2.63 -15.83 8.97
C TYR A 38 -1.74 -16.67 8.05
N LEU A 39 -1.67 -18.00 8.26
CA LEU A 39 -0.90 -18.92 7.40
C LEU A 39 -1.20 -18.75 5.90
N PRO A 40 -2.47 -18.55 5.46
CA PRO A 40 -2.76 -18.31 4.04
C PRO A 40 -2.11 -17.04 3.47
N ALA A 41 -1.98 -15.97 4.26
CA ALA A 41 -1.38 -14.71 3.83
C ALA A 41 0.16 -14.75 3.89
N LEU A 42 0.77 -15.58 4.75
CA LEU A 42 2.23 -15.66 4.88
C LEU A 42 2.96 -16.02 3.57
N ASN A 43 2.31 -16.77 2.69
CA ASN A 43 2.82 -17.15 1.37
C ASN A 43 2.13 -16.37 0.25
N GLY A 44 1.55 -15.22 0.57
CA GLY A 44 0.89 -14.34 -0.39
C GLY A 44 1.86 -13.57 -1.27
N ALA A 45 1.31 -12.73 -2.16
CA ALA A 45 2.04 -11.79 -2.99
C ALA A 45 1.99 -10.36 -2.39
N PHE A 46 2.75 -9.43 -2.98
CA PHE A 46 2.51 -8.02 -2.77
C PHE A 46 1.13 -7.64 -3.31
N LEU A 47 0.37 -6.89 -2.54
CA LEU A 47 -0.98 -6.47 -2.89
C LEU A 47 -1.03 -4.99 -3.23
N TRP A 48 -1.84 -4.65 -4.21
CA TRP A 48 -2.19 -3.29 -4.63
C TRP A 48 -1.00 -2.31 -4.62
N ASP A 49 -0.84 -1.52 -3.53
CA ASP A 49 0.17 -0.47 -3.42
C ASP A 49 1.44 -0.90 -2.65
N ASP A 50 1.56 -2.17 -2.27
CA ASP A 50 2.72 -2.68 -1.53
C ASP A 50 4.03 -2.38 -2.26
N ASN A 51 4.07 -2.56 -3.59
CA ASN A 51 5.24 -2.26 -4.41
C ASN A 51 5.64 -0.78 -4.31
N ALA A 52 4.68 0.12 -4.22
CA ALA A 52 4.92 1.55 -4.09
C ALA A 52 5.41 1.96 -2.70
N HIS A 53 5.10 1.16 -1.67
CA HIS A 53 5.56 1.39 -0.30
C HIS A 53 6.88 0.71 0.02
N VAL A 54 7.07 -0.54 -0.42
CA VAL A 54 8.14 -1.43 0.05
C VAL A 54 9.32 -1.49 -0.91
N THR A 55 9.05 -1.57 -2.22
CA THR A 55 10.05 -1.99 -3.20
C THR A 55 10.56 -0.87 -4.12
N ARG A 56 10.28 0.39 -3.84
CA ARG A 56 10.77 1.52 -4.64
C ARG A 56 12.30 1.55 -4.73
N PRO A 57 12.91 1.27 -5.90
CA PRO A 57 14.37 1.18 -6.04
C PRO A 57 15.10 2.47 -5.64
N GLU A 58 14.53 3.63 -5.94
CA GLU A 58 15.10 4.95 -5.65
C GLU A 58 15.16 5.28 -4.14
N LEU A 59 14.44 4.54 -3.29
CA LEU A 59 14.46 4.72 -1.84
C LEU A 59 15.32 3.68 -1.11
N ARG A 60 15.92 2.71 -1.81
CA ARG A 60 16.68 1.61 -1.19
C ARG A 60 18.10 2.01 -0.71
N SER A 61 18.62 3.15 -1.13
CA SER A 61 19.93 3.65 -0.73
C SER A 61 19.89 4.38 0.63
N LEU A 62 21.07 4.75 1.19
CA LEU A 62 21.14 5.65 2.35
C LEU A 62 20.63 7.06 2.02
N GLU A 63 20.84 7.52 0.79
CA GLU A 63 20.25 8.76 0.29
C GLU A 63 18.72 8.64 0.23
N GLY A 64 18.20 7.50 -0.23
CA GLY A 64 16.77 7.18 -0.20
C GLY A 64 16.19 7.23 1.22
N LEU A 65 16.91 6.72 2.22
CA LEU A 65 16.52 6.84 3.63
C LEU A 65 16.46 8.29 4.08
N ALA A 66 17.43 9.14 3.68
CA ALA A 66 17.38 10.57 3.97
C ALA A 66 16.18 11.26 3.28
N ARG A 67 15.87 10.88 2.03
CA ARG A 67 14.67 11.39 1.31
C ARG A 67 13.36 11.01 2.01
N ILE A 68 13.24 9.81 2.57
CA ILE A 68 12.08 9.38 3.38
C ILE A 68 11.81 10.35 4.53
N TRP A 69 12.85 10.91 5.15
CA TRP A 69 12.71 11.80 6.31
C TRP A 69 12.58 13.28 5.94
N PHE A 70 13.21 13.73 4.87
CA PHE A 70 13.39 15.17 4.61
C PHE A 70 12.78 15.65 3.30
N GLU A 71 12.28 14.75 2.42
CA GLU A 71 11.65 15.11 1.16
C GLU A 71 10.16 14.75 1.17
N LEU A 72 9.30 15.77 1.20
CA LEU A 72 7.85 15.57 1.07
C LEU A 72 7.52 15.09 -0.35
N GLY A 73 6.76 14.00 -0.44
CA GLY A 73 6.40 13.37 -1.72
C GLY A 73 7.36 12.25 -2.16
N ALA A 74 8.50 12.03 -1.48
CA ALA A 74 9.34 10.85 -1.74
C ALA A 74 8.59 9.54 -1.50
N THR A 75 7.60 9.54 -0.59
CA THR A 75 6.70 8.43 -0.30
C THR A 75 5.26 8.84 -0.55
N GLN A 76 4.36 7.85 -0.75
CA GLN A 76 2.94 8.14 -0.98
C GLN A 76 2.28 8.90 0.18
N GLN A 77 2.65 8.57 1.42
CA GLN A 77 2.21 9.24 2.64
C GLN A 77 3.43 9.57 3.49
N TYR A 78 3.41 10.70 4.21
CA TYR A 78 4.54 11.08 5.07
C TYR A 78 4.51 10.29 6.39
N TYR A 79 5.01 9.06 6.33
CA TYR A 79 5.17 8.15 7.48
C TYR A 79 6.62 7.66 7.59
N PRO A 80 7.57 8.55 7.98
CA PRO A 80 9.00 8.26 7.89
C PRO A 80 9.44 7.05 8.72
N VAL A 81 8.81 6.76 9.86
CA VAL A 81 9.14 5.58 10.68
C VAL A 81 8.68 4.29 10.00
N LEU A 82 7.49 4.28 9.38
CA LEU A 82 7.01 3.14 8.61
C LEU A 82 7.95 2.81 7.44
N HIS A 83 8.25 3.82 6.62
CA HIS A 83 9.12 3.62 5.45
C HIS A 83 10.57 3.30 5.84
N SER A 84 11.03 3.77 7.02
CA SER A 84 12.32 3.32 7.58
C SER A 84 12.27 1.85 8.02
N ALA A 85 11.13 1.37 8.55
CA ALA A 85 10.96 -0.04 8.87
C ALA A 85 11.01 -0.88 7.59
N PHE A 86 10.28 -0.53 6.52
CA PHE A 86 10.37 -1.19 5.22
C PHE A 86 11.78 -1.13 4.61
N TRP A 87 12.50 -0.03 4.79
CA TRP A 87 13.90 0.08 4.35
C TRP A 87 14.81 -0.93 5.05
N VAL A 88 14.63 -1.14 6.38
CA VAL A 88 15.36 -2.16 7.15
C VAL A 88 14.93 -3.56 6.72
N GLU A 89 13.64 -3.80 6.61
CA GLU A 89 13.04 -5.08 6.22
C GLU A 89 13.52 -5.52 4.83
N HIS A 90 13.55 -4.58 3.88
CA HIS A 90 14.08 -4.87 2.54
C HIS A 90 15.57 -5.28 2.56
N ARG A 91 16.39 -4.71 3.45
CA ARG A 91 17.79 -5.12 3.62
C ARG A 91 17.95 -6.52 4.22
N ILE A 92 16.96 -6.97 4.97
CA ILE A 92 16.97 -8.30 5.61
C ILE A 92 16.42 -9.36 4.65
N TRP A 93 15.30 -9.08 4.00
CA TRP A 93 14.53 -10.06 3.23
C TRP A 93 14.53 -9.82 1.72
N GLY A 94 15.03 -8.67 1.24
CA GLY A 94 14.96 -8.30 -0.17
C GLY A 94 13.50 -8.24 -0.65
N ASP A 95 13.22 -8.89 -1.76
CA ASP A 95 11.87 -8.99 -2.34
C ASP A 95 11.08 -10.24 -1.86
N SER A 96 11.56 -10.92 -0.80
CA SER A 96 10.87 -12.08 -0.21
C SER A 96 9.67 -11.65 0.63
N VAL A 97 8.47 -11.83 0.11
CA VAL A 97 7.19 -11.40 0.71
C VAL A 97 6.94 -12.04 2.08
N PHE A 98 7.37 -13.28 2.28
CA PHE A 98 7.19 -14.03 3.53
C PHE A 98 7.71 -13.25 4.77
N GLY A 99 8.87 -12.61 4.66
CA GLY A 99 9.47 -11.87 5.79
C GLY A 99 8.60 -10.71 6.26
N TYR A 100 8.05 -9.95 5.33
CA TYR A 100 7.17 -8.80 5.63
C TYR A 100 5.86 -9.27 6.30
N HIS A 101 5.22 -10.31 5.77
CA HIS A 101 4.02 -10.86 6.40
C HIS A 101 4.31 -11.44 7.80
N ALA A 102 5.39 -12.20 7.97
CA ALA A 102 5.76 -12.79 9.26
C ALA A 102 6.01 -11.71 10.31
N TRP A 103 6.64 -10.60 9.91
CA TRP A 103 6.87 -9.46 10.81
C TRP A 103 5.56 -8.76 11.17
N ASN A 104 4.66 -8.56 10.23
CA ASN A 104 3.35 -7.95 10.49
C ASN A 104 2.49 -8.82 11.44
N VAL A 105 2.48 -10.14 11.24
CA VAL A 105 1.84 -11.10 12.16
C VAL A 105 2.46 -11.05 13.56
N PHE A 106 3.79 -10.94 13.64
CA PHE A 106 4.48 -10.78 14.94
C PHE A 106 4.07 -9.48 15.64
N LEU A 107 4.03 -8.34 14.94
CA LEU A 107 3.60 -7.05 15.49
C LEU A 107 2.15 -7.09 16.00
N HIS A 108 1.28 -7.82 15.31
CA HIS A 108 -0.10 -8.03 15.73
C HIS A 108 -0.18 -8.88 17.01
N ALA A 109 0.54 -9.99 17.07
CA ALA A 109 0.62 -10.82 18.27
C ALA A 109 1.23 -10.06 19.46
N LEU A 110 2.25 -9.22 19.22
CA LEU A 110 2.84 -8.33 20.22
C LEU A 110 1.80 -7.35 20.74
N SER A 111 1.03 -6.72 19.86
CA SER A 111 -0.04 -5.80 20.26
C SER A 111 -1.10 -6.48 21.12
N ALA A 112 -1.50 -7.71 20.77
CA ALA A 112 -2.39 -8.53 21.61
C ALA A 112 -1.81 -8.80 23.01
N GLY A 113 -0.53 -9.15 23.11
CA GLY A 113 0.18 -9.32 24.38
C GLY A 113 0.29 -8.02 25.20
N LEU A 114 0.49 -6.89 24.52
CA LEU A 114 0.50 -5.56 25.16
C LEU A 114 -0.88 -5.18 25.71
N ILE A 115 -1.98 -5.53 25.02
CA ILE A 115 -3.36 -5.37 25.51
C ILE A 115 -3.55 -6.17 26.81
N VAL A 116 -3.12 -7.43 26.85
CA VAL A 116 -3.15 -8.24 28.08
C VAL A 116 -2.41 -7.55 29.23
N THR A 117 -1.21 -7.04 28.94
CA THR A 117 -0.36 -6.34 29.92
C THR A 117 -1.03 -5.06 30.41
N LEU A 118 -1.62 -4.28 29.50
CA LEU A 118 -2.33 -3.03 29.82
C LEU A 118 -3.55 -3.29 30.71
N MET A 119 -4.40 -4.27 30.34
CA MET A 119 -5.58 -4.63 31.15
C MET A 119 -5.21 -5.04 32.58
N ARG A 120 -4.18 -5.87 32.72
CA ARG A 120 -3.66 -6.26 34.04
C ARG A 120 -3.15 -5.05 34.82
N ARG A 121 -2.45 -4.15 34.14
CA ARG A 121 -1.95 -2.92 34.76
C ARG A 121 -3.07 -2.02 35.26
N LEU A 122 -4.20 -2.00 34.55
CA LEU A 122 -5.39 -1.23 34.88
C LEU A 122 -6.38 -2.01 35.75
N SER A 123 -6.04 -3.24 36.17
CA SER A 123 -6.89 -4.14 36.98
C SER A 123 -8.25 -4.44 36.30
N ILE A 124 -8.25 -4.60 34.97
CA ILE A 124 -9.44 -4.95 34.17
C ILE A 124 -9.50 -6.48 34.03
N SER A 125 -10.67 -7.07 34.32
CA SER A 125 -10.91 -8.51 34.18
C SER A 125 -10.91 -8.95 32.73
N GLY A 126 -10.64 -10.24 32.46
CA GLY A 126 -10.71 -10.82 31.11
C GLY A 126 -9.52 -10.49 30.21
N ALA A 127 -8.33 -10.16 30.76
CA ALA A 127 -7.17 -9.72 30.00
C ALA A 127 -6.76 -10.70 28.89
N TRP A 128 -6.65 -12.00 29.18
CA TRP A 128 -6.31 -13.00 28.15
C TRP A 128 -7.41 -13.14 27.10
N LEU A 129 -8.68 -13.10 27.51
CA LEU A 129 -9.80 -13.17 26.58
C LEU A 129 -9.74 -11.99 25.59
N ALA A 130 -9.47 -10.79 26.06
CA ALA A 130 -9.33 -9.61 25.20
C ALA A 130 -8.13 -9.73 24.25
N GLY A 131 -6.99 -10.21 24.74
CA GLY A 131 -5.82 -10.46 23.88
C GLY A 131 -6.10 -11.45 22.76
N PHE A 132 -6.74 -12.58 23.08
CA PHE A 132 -7.12 -13.59 22.08
C PHE A 132 -8.23 -13.10 21.16
N ILE A 133 -9.26 -12.39 21.65
CA ILE A 133 -10.28 -11.81 20.77
C ILE A 133 -9.62 -10.83 19.78
N PHE A 134 -8.75 -9.93 20.23
CA PHE A 134 -8.05 -9.00 19.34
C PHE A 134 -7.19 -9.74 18.32
N ALA A 135 -6.42 -10.74 18.77
CA ALA A 135 -5.54 -11.53 17.90
C ALA A 135 -6.27 -12.32 16.81
N LEU A 136 -7.51 -12.74 17.09
CA LEU A 136 -8.30 -13.63 16.24
C LEU A 136 -9.49 -12.94 15.57
N HIS A 137 -9.66 -11.62 15.74
CA HIS A 137 -10.83 -10.93 15.22
C HIS A 137 -10.74 -10.67 13.71
N PRO A 138 -11.75 -11.05 12.92
CA PRO A 138 -11.72 -10.91 11.46
C PRO A 138 -11.51 -9.47 10.95
N VAL A 139 -11.96 -8.45 11.68
CA VAL A 139 -11.73 -7.04 11.31
C VAL A 139 -10.24 -6.62 11.35
N CYS A 140 -9.38 -7.43 11.99
CA CYS A 140 -7.94 -7.17 12.03
C CYS A 140 -7.22 -7.72 10.80
N VAL A 141 -7.86 -8.60 10.01
CA VAL A 141 -7.22 -9.34 8.92
C VAL A 141 -6.63 -8.41 7.88
N GLU A 142 -7.35 -7.40 7.43
CA GLU A 142 -6.87 -6.43 6.46
C GLU A 142 -5.57 -5.75 6.94
N SER A 143 -5.50 -5.33 8.20
CA SER A 143 -4.31 -4.69 8.77
C SER A 143 -3.11 -5.62 8.93
N VAL A 144 -3.32 -6.93 8.97
CA VAL A 144 -2.25 -7.92 9.24
C VAL A 144 -1.82 -8.64 7.97
N ALA A 145 -2.76 -8.95 7.08
CA ALA A 145 -2.52 -9.69 5.86
C ALA A 145 -2.03 -8.79 4.71
N TRP A 146 -2.31 -7.50 4.74
CA TRP A 146 -1.84 -6.53 3.77
C TRP A 146 -0.57 -5.82 4.28
N ILE A 147 0.54 -5.94 3.56
CA ILE A 147 1.86 -5.47 4.01
C ILE A 147 1.88 -3.95 4.24
N SER A 148 1.33 -3.16 3.34
CA SER A 148 1.29 -1.69 3.48
C SER A 148 0.54 -1.24 4.74
N GLU A 149 -0.40 -2.05 5.25
CA GLU A 149 -1.10 -1.78 6.50
C GLU A 149 -0.30 -2.13 7.76
N GLN A 150 0.97 -2.53 7.65
CA GLN A 150 1.93 -2.58 8.77
C GLN A 150 1.96 -1.26 9.53
N LYS A 151 1.58 -0.15 8.89
CA LYS A 151 1.37 1.13 9.57
C LYS A 151 0.41 1.03 10.76
N ASN A 152 -0.61 0.13 10.73
CA ASN A 152 -1.52 -0.11 11.85
C ASN A 152 -0.87 -0.92 12.96
N THR A 153 -0.26 -2.05 12.62
CA THR A 153 0.31 -2.99 13.61
C THR A 153 1.51 -2.38 14.32
N LEU A 154 2.43 -1.74 13.58
CA LEU A 154 3.62 -1.10 14.11
C LEU A 154 3.26 0.14 14.97
N SER A 155 2.38 1.02 14.47
CA SER A 155 1.98 2.20 15.24
C SER A 155 1.20 1.84 16.50
N THR A 156 0.35 0.81 16.47
CA THR A 156 -0.38 0.31 17.63
C THR A 156 0.56 -0.29 18.68
N ALA A 157 1.58 -1.04 18.27
CA ALA A 157 2.60 -1.55 19.18
C ALA A 157 3.30 -0.39 19.92
N PHE A 158 3.75 0.64 19.20
CA PHE A 158 4.36 1.83 19.80
C PHE A 158 3.36 2.60 20.68
N TYR A 159 2.11 2.74 20.26
CA TYR A 159 1.04 3.39 21.02
C TYR A 159 0.83 2.71 22.39
N LEU A 160 0.70 1.39 22.41
CA LEU A 160 0.50 0.61 23.62
C LEU A 160 1.74 0.63 24.53
N LEU A 161 2.94 0.54 23.94
CA LEU A 161 4.19 0.68 24.68
C LEU A 161 4.33 2.08 25.30
N ALA A 162 4.00 3.14 24.55
CA ALA A 162 4.01 4.51 25.06
C ALA A 162 3.02 4.68 26.23
N MET A 163 1.80 4.14 26.08
CA MET A 163 0.79 4.14 27.13
C MET A 163 1.28 3.43 28.41
N LEU A 164 1.86 2.22 28.28
CA LEU A 164 2.40 1.46 29.41
C LEU A 164 3.56 2.20 30.10
N ALA A 165 4.47 2.80 29.33
CA ALA A 165 5.57 3.60 29.85
C ALA A 165 5.05 4.85 30.60
N TYR A 166 4.06 5.55 30.04
CA TYR A 166 3.44 6.70 30.67
C TYR A 166 2.70 6.33 31.98
N LEU A 167 1.94 5.24 31.98
CA LEU A 167 1.28 4.72 33.19
C LEU A 167 2.31 4.32 34.27
N ARG A 168 3.50 3.89 33.87
CA ARG A 168 4.60 3.66 34.84
C ARG A 168 5.14 4.97 35.37
N CYS A 169 5.34 5.98 34.56
CA CYS A 169 5.73 7.33 34.97
C CYS A 169 4.72 7.92 35.98
N ASP A 170 3.43 7.84 35.65
CA ASP A 170 2.35 8.34 36.52
C ASP A 170 2.30 7.65 37.89
N ARG A 171 2.46 6.31 37.93
CA ARG A 171 2.54 5.56 39.19
C ARG A 171 3.72 6.00 40.05
N LEU A 172 4.90 6.23 39.45
CA LEU A 172 6.08 6.73 40.15
C LEU A 172 5.91 8.18 40.65
N ALA A 173 5.08 8.96 39.99
CA ALA A 173 4.77 10.34 40.35
C ALA A 173 3.79 10.43 41.57
N SER A 174 2.82 9.50 41.66
CA SER A 174 1.69 9.60 42.57
C SER A 174 1.58 8.49 43.59
N GLY A 175 2.24 7.35 43.40
CA GLY A 175 2.12 6.15 44.22
C GLY A 175 3.36 5.78 45.02
N VAL A 176 4.41 6.60 45.01
CA VAL A 176 5.68 6.35 45.68
C VAL A 176 6.02 7.55 46.56
N PRO A 177 6.50 7.35 47.81
CA PRO A 177 6.91 8.43 48.70
C PRO A 177 7.88 9.41 48.04
N GLU A 178 7.87 10.68 48.52
CA GLU A 178 8.72 11.72 47.90
C GLU A 178 10.21 11.41 47.97
N ASN A 179 10.65 10.76 49.01
CA ASN A 179 12.05 10.41 49.27
C ASN A 179 12.48 9.05 48.69
N ASP A 180 11.61 8.33 47.98
CA ASP A 180 11.97 7.03 47.39
C ASP A 180 12.87 7.25 46.15
N PRO A 181 14.05 6.63 46.08
CA PRO A 181 14.94 6.71 44.93
C PRO A 181 14.29 6.30 43.62
N GLN A 182 13.28 5.42 43.62
CA GLN A 182 12.55 5.01 42.42
C GLN A 182 11.77 6.17 41.77
N ARG A 183 11.39 7.19 42.57
CA ARG A 183 10.66 8.36 42.06
C ARG A 183 11.52 9.18 41.08
N SER A 184 12.84 9.17 41.20
CA SER A 184 13.76 9.84 40.28
C SER A 184 13.71 9.24 38.89
N HIS A 185 13.37 7.96 38.75
CA HIS A 185 13.26 7.27 37.45
C HIS A 185 12.03 7.68 36.66
N ARG A 186 11.06 8.43 37.19
CA ARG A 186 9.84 8.86 36.49
C ARG A 186 10.13 9.57 35.18
N TRP A 187 11.17 10.40 35.13
CA TRP A 187 11.54 11.15 33.94
C TRP A 187 12.08 10.27 32.79
N ARG A 188 12.74 9.16 33.16
CA ARG A 188 13.17 8.16 32.15
C ARG A 188 11.97 7.51 31.50
N TYR A 189 10.92 7.18 32.27
CA TYR A 189 9.70 6.61 31.72
C TYR A 189 8.87 7.64 30.91
N TYR A 190 8.89 8.91 31.32
CA TYR A 190 8.27 9.98 30.55
C TYR A 190 9.00 10.20 29.20
N ALA A 191 10.32 10.26 29.21
CA ALA A 191 11.12 10.37 28.00
C ALA A 191 10.90 9.16 27.06
N LEU A 192 10.95 7.93 27.61
CA LEU A 192 10.65 6.72 26.86
C LEU A 192 9.24 6.76 26.25
N ALA A 193 8.23 7.13 27.02
CA ALA A 193 6.86 7.26 26.53
C ALA A 193 6.74 8.30 25.41
N SER A 194 7.46 9.44 25.56
CA SER A 194 7.48 10.49 24.52
C SER A 194 8.14 10.03 23.22
N VAL A 195 9.26 9.32 23.30
CA VAL A 195 9.91 8.74 22.10
C VAL A 195 8.99 7.73 21.42
N LEU A 196 8.38 6.82 22.18
CA LEU A 196 7.46 5.81 21.66
C LEU A 196 6.20 6.46 21.05
N PHE A 197 5.69 7.54 21.66
CA PHE A 197 4.57 8.31 21.11
C PHE A 197 4.95 8.97 19.78
N LEU A 198 6.12 9.58 19.67
CA LEU A 198 6.62 10.16 18.42
C LEU A 198 6.79 9.09 17.35
N LEU A 199 7.37 7.93 17.69
CA LEU A 199 7.49 6.80 16.76
C LEU A 199 6.11 6.32 16.29
N ALA A 200 5.13 6.21 17.19
CA ALA A 200 3.77 5.86 16.82
C ALA A 200 3.16 6.86 15.82
N ALA A 201 3.26 8.15 16.11
CA ALA A 201 2.69 9.22 15.31
C ALA A 201 3.36 9.36 13.92
N LEU A 202 4.68 9.16 13.85
CA LEU A 202 5.46 9.14 12.62
C LEU A 202 5.33 7.83 11.84
N THR A 203 4.69 6.81 12.43
CA THR A 203 4.28 5.58 11.73
C THR A 203 2.87 5.72 11.15
N LYS A 204 1.92 6.26 11.93
CA LYS A 204 0.56 6.55 11.47
C LYS A 204 -0.08 7.63 12.35
N THR A 205 -0.53 8.71 11.74
CA THR A 205 -1.03 9.91 12.46
C THR A 205 -2.25 9.63 13.34
N VAL A 206 -3.05 8.58 13.11
CA VAL A 206 -4.20 8.24 13.99
C VAL A 206 -3.79 8.09 15.46
N THR A 207 -2.54 7.75 15.73
CA THR A 207 -2.00 7.54 17.09
C THR A 207 -1.76 8.84 17.88
N VAL A 208 -1.87 10.01 17.25
CA VAL A 208 -1.82 11.32 17.96
C VAL A 208 -2.97 11.49 18.96
N THR A 209 -3.95 10.59 18.96
CA THR A 209 -5.03 10.53 19.95
C THR A 209 -4.59 10.06 21.34
N LEU A 210 -3.34 9.58 21.52
CA LEU A 210 -2.83 9.02 22.77
C LEU A 210 -2.95 9.95 24.00
N PRO A 211 -2.61 11.24 23.94
CA PRO A 211 -2.75 12.11 25.12
C PRO A 211 -4.21 12.25 25.58
N ALA A 212 -5.17 12.29 24.64
CA ALA A 212 -6.59 12.30 24.99
C ALA A 212 -7.03 10.96 25.60
N ALA A 213 -6.57 9.83 25.06
CA ALA A 213 -6.85 8.50 25.62
C ALA A 213 -6.32 8.34 27.03
N LEU A 214 -5.13 8.86 27.35
CA LEU A 214 -4.58 8.87 28.71
C LEU A 214 -5.44 9.69 29.67
N LEU A 215 -5.93 10.85 29.25
CA LEU A 215 -6.85 11.66 30.08
C LEU A 215 -8.16 10.91 30.36
N VAL A 216 -8.73 10.22 29.36
CA VAL A 216 -9.93 9.40 29.56
C VAL A 216 -9.67 8.27 30.56
N ILE A 217 -8.52 7.58 30.47
CA ILE A 217 -8.13 6.53 31.40
C ILE A 217 -7.98 7.08 32.83
N PHE A 218 -7.32 8.23 32.99
CA PHE A 218 -7.16 8.84 34.32
C PHE A 218 -8.50 9.28 34.91
N TRP A 219 -9.38 9.91 34.09
CA TRP A 219 -10.71 10.25 34.55
C TRP A 219 -11.52 9.00 34.92
N TRP A 220 -11.44 7.95 34.12
CA TRP A 220 -12.13 6.70 34.42
C TRP A 220 -11.69 6.10 35.76
N GLN A 221 -10.39 6.03 36.00
CA GLN A 221 -9.84 5.46 37.24
C GLN A 221 -10.07 6.35 38.46
N ARG A 222 -9.78 7.65 38.34
CA ARG A 222 -9.73 8.59 39.47
C ARG A 222 -11.03 9.37 39.69
N GLY A 223 -11.89 9.43 38.68
CA GLY A 223 -13.17 10.20 38.68
C GLY A 223 -13.03 11.69 38.43
N LYS A 224 -11.83 12.23 38.51
CA LYS A 224 -11.50 13.63 38.28
C LYS A 224 -10.14 13.74 37.59
N LEU A 225 -9.98 14.81 36.81
CA LEU A 225 -8.69 15.22 36.25
C LEU A 225 -8.11 16.36 37.08
N THR A 226 -6.81 16.32 37.29
CA THR A 226 -6.04 17.33 38.01
C THR A 226 -5.06 18.01 37.04
N ARG A 227 -4.51 19.17 37.47
CA ARG A 227 -3.44 19.83 36.69
C ARG A 227 -2.24 18.91 36.43
N ARG A 228 -1.93 17.99 37.42
CA ARG A 228 -0.83 17.02 37.27
C ARG A 228 -1.07 16.00 36.16
N ASP A 229 -2.33 15.71 35.83
CA ASP A 229 -2.67 14.79 34.75
C ASP A 229 -2.56 15.48 33.38
N ILE A 230 -2.87 16.80 33.31
CA ILE A 230 -2.96 17.55 32.07
C ILE A 230 -1.62 18.16 31.66
N THR A 231 -0.91 18.82 32.61
CA THR A 231 0.30 19.59 32.30
C THR A 231 1.38 18.80 31.55
N PRO A 232 1.71 17.54 31.92
CA PRO A 232 2.73 16.78 31.20
C PRO A 232 2.31 16.37 29.78
N LEU A 233 1.01 16.39 29.47
CA LEU A 233 0.48 16.03 28.14
C LEU A 233 0.34 17.23 27.21
N ILE A 234 0.52 18.47 27.69
CA ILE A 234 0.43 19.69 26.85
C ILE A 234 1.39 19.64 25.64
N PRO A 235 2.69 19.25 25.79
CA PRO A 235 3.58 19.14 24.65
C PRO A 235 3.10 18.07 23.63
N TRP A 236 2.51 16.98 24.11
CA TRP A 236 1.98 15.93 23.25
C TRP A 236 0.74 16.41 22.48
N PHE A 237 -0.15 17.17 23.12
CA PHE A 237 -1.29 17.81 22.42
C PHE A 237 -0.83 18.79 21.36
N ALA A 238 0.16 19.64 21.65
CA ALA A 238 0.72 20.57 20.69
C ALA A 238 1.29 19.85 19.46
N PHE A 239 2.06 18.77 19.67
CA PHE A 239 2.56 17.91 18.60
C PHE A 239 1.43 17.22 17.84
N SER A 240 0.40 16.70 18.54
CA SER A 240 -0.75 16.04 17.95
C SER A 240 -1.50 16.96 16.96
N ILE A 241 -1.73 18.21 17.36
CA ILE A 241 -2.37 19.21 16.51
C ILE A 241 -1.51 19.50 15.27
N ALA A 242 -0.21 19.74 15.47
CA ALA A 242 0.71 20.01 14.37
C ALA A 242 0.77 18.83 13.37
N ALA A 243 0.92 17.60 13.86
CA ALA A 243 0.96 16.41 13.04
C ALA A 243 -0.37 16.16 12.29
N GLY A 244 -1.51 16.37 12.96
CA GLY A 244 -2.83 16.28 12.33
C GLY A 244 -3.03 17.28 11.22
N LEU A 245 -2.66 18.55 11.44
CA LEU A 245 -2.73 19.60 10.41
C LEU A 245 -1.78 19.32 9.24
N MET A 246 -0.57 18.85 9.52
CA MET A 246 0.39 18.45 8.49
C MET A 246 -0.17 17.31 7.63
N THR A 247 -0.74 16.27 8.25
CA THR A 247 -1.35 15.16 7.51
C THR A 247 -2.51 15.63 6.64
N ALA A 248 -3.42 16.46 7.16
CA ALA A 248 -4.53 17.00 6.39
C ALA A 248 -4.04 17.85 5.20
N TRP A 249 -2.95 18.58 5.37
CA TRP A 249 -2.33 19.38 4.31
C TRP A 249 -1.67 18.49 3.24
N VAL A 250 -0.93 17.43 3.64
CA VAL A 250 -0.32 16.44 2.73
C VAL A 250 -1.39 15.70 1.93
N GLU A 251 -2.44 15.21 2.59
CA GLU A 251 -3.56 14.52 1.92
C GLU A 251 -4.20 15.40 0.84
N ARG A 252 -4.38 16.70 1.12
CA ARG A 252 -4.99 17.61 0.17
C ARG A 252 -4.07 18.01 -0.99
N ASN A 253 -2.79 18.32 -0.72
CA ASN A 253 -1.91 18.99 -1.67
C ASN A 253 -0.96 18.03 -2.41
N TYR A 254 -0.63 16.86 -1.83
CA TYR A 254 0.28 15.89 -2.43
C TYR A 254 -0.44 14.62 -2.88
N ILE A 255 -1.41 14.13 -2.08
CA ILE A 255 -2.08 12.86 -2.37
C ILE A 255 -3.32 13.08 -3.25
N GLY A 256 -3.88 14.31 -3.24
CA GLY A 256 -4.99 14.68 -4.10
C GLY A 256 -6.38 14.41 -3.48
N ALA A 257 -6.50 14.40 -2.14
CA ALA A 257 -7.79 14.29 -1.45
C ALA A 257 -8.60 15.59 -1.56
N SER A 258 -8.89 16.04 -2.80
CA SER A 258 -9.59 17.28 -3.14
C SER A 258 -10.49 17.07 -4.37
N GLY A 259 -11.39 18.01 -4.65
CA GLY A 259 -12.36 17.95 -5.74
C GLY A 259 -13.73 17.46 -5.31
N GLU A 260 -14.65 17.33 -6.26
CA GLU A 260 -16.07 17.03 -6.03
C GLU A 260 -16.33 15.79 -5.19
N ALA A 261 -15.49 14.75 -5.36
CA ALA A 261 -15.60 13.52 -4.58
C ALA A 261 -15.43 13.74 -3.06
N PHE A 262 -14.84 14.84 -2.64
CA PHE A 262 -14.55 15.15 -1.24
C PHE A 262 -15.37 16.33 -0.71
N ASP A 263 -16.25 16.91 -1.53
CA ASP A 263 -17.00 18.12 -1.18
C ASP A 263 -18.26 17.81 -0.36
N LEU A 264 -18.03 17.40 0.89
CA LEU A 264 -19.08 17.24 1.89
C LEU A 264 -19.09 18.45 2.83
N ASN A 265 -20.26 19.07 3.00
CA ASN A 265 -20.44 20.10 4.02
C ASN A 265 -20.40 19.52 5.45
N LEU A 266 -20.21 20.37 6.44
CA LEU A 266 -20.05 19.96 7.85
C LEU A 266 -21.24 19.12 8.36
N TRP A 267 -22.46 19.42 7.88
CA TRP A 267 -23.65 18.66 8.28
C TRP A 267 -23.62 17.23 7.77
N HIS A 268 -23.34 17.04 6.47
CA HIS A 268 -23.20 15.70 5.89
C HIS A 268 -22.04 14.91 6.54
N ARG A 269 -20.92 15.57 6.88
CA ARG A 269 -19.81 14.94 7.63
C ARG A 269 -20.24 14.49 9.01
N THR A 270 -21.11 15.26 9.69
CA THR A 270 -21.64 14.91 11.01
C THR A 270 -22.58 13.70 10.93
N LEU A 271 -23.45 13.65 9.91
CA LEU A 271 -24.30 12.49 9.66
C LEU A 271 -23.48 11.24 9.33
N LEU A 272 -22.47 11.41 8.46
CA LEU A 272 -21.51 10.36 8.10
C LEU A 272 -20.81 9.78 9.34
N ALA A 273 -20.32 10.64 10.23
CA ALA A 273 -19.66 10.20 11.47
C ALA A 273 -20.58 9.34 12.35
N GLY A 274 -21.87 9.71 12.44
CA GLY A 274 -22.87 8.91 13.15
C GLY A 274 -23.03 7.52 12.56
N GLN A 275 -23.03 7.39 11.23
CA GLN A 275 -23.09 6.08 10.54
C GLN A 275 -21.83 5.26 10.71
N ILE A 276 -20.65 5.86 10.54
CA ILE A 276 -19.36 5.19 10.67
C ILE A 276 -19.20 4.55 12.05
N VAL A 277 -19.61 5.23 13.13
CA VAL A 277 -19.58 4.67 14.50
C VAL A 277 -20.36 3.35 14.59
N TRP A 278 -21.58 3.30 14.07
CA TRP A 278 -22.41 2.09 14.12
C TRP A 278 -21.96 1.02 13.14
N PHE A 279 -21.46 1.43 11.97
CA PHE A 279 -20.90 0.49 11.01
C PHE A 279 -19.78 -0.33 11.64
N TYR A 280 -18.79 0.30 12.25
CA TYR A 280 -17.69 -0.41 12.87
C TYR A 280 -18.09 -1.21 14.10
N LEU A 281 -19.01 -0.70 14.93
CA LEU A 281 -19.55 -1.48 16.05
C LEU A 281 -20.30 -2.73 15.57
N SER A 282 -21.02 -2.65 14.45
CA SER A 282 -21.69 -3.81 13.87
C SER A 282 -20.67 -4.85 13.38
N LYS A 283 -19.60 -4.44 12.69
CA LYS A 283 -18.54 -5.34 12.22
C LYS A 283 -17.73 -5.95 13.37
N LEU A 284 -17.53 -5.22 14.47
CA LEU A 284 -16.91 -5.76 15.69
C LEU A 284 -17.85 -6.78 16.41
N SER A 285 -19.15 -6.59 16.36
CA SER A 285 -20.09 -7.48 17.01
C SER A 285 -20.45 -8.71 16.16
N TRP A 286 -20.50 -8.52 14.86
CA TRP A 286 -20.84 -9.53 13.86
C TRP A 286 -19.98 -9.34 12.62
N PRO A 287 -18.79 -9.98 12.55
CA PRO A 287 -17.81 -9.80 11.48
C PRO A 287 -18.16 -10.58 10.21
N ALA A 288 -19.32 -10.29 9.63
CA ALA A 288 -19.77 -10.82 8.34
C ALA A 288 -19.61 -9.77 7.25
N ASP A 289 -19.49 -10.22 6.00
CA ASP A 289 -19.38 -9.38 4.80
C ASP A 289 -18.27 -8.32 4.93
N LEU A 290 -17.09 -8.76 5.37
CA LEU A 290 -15.90 -7.91 5.40
C LEU A 290 -15.34 -7.79 3.99
N MET A 291 -15.12 -6.55 3.54
CA MET A 291 -14.74 -6.23 2.16
C MET A 291 -13.47 -5.37 2.13
N PHE A 292 -12.65 -5.57 1.12
CA PHE A 292 -11.49 -4.72 0.87
C PHE A 292 -11.91 -3.28 0.54
N ILE A 293 -12.93 -3.09 -0.32
CA ILE A 293 -13.51 -1.79 -0.65
C ILE A 293 -15.03 -1.88 -0.50
N TYR A 294 -15.56 -1.23 0.53
CA TYR A 294 -16.99 -1.15 0.78
C TYR A 294 -17.70 -0.23 -0.23
N PRO A 295 -19.00 -0.48 -0.54
CA PRO A 295 -19.78 0.47 -1.32
C PRO A 295 -19.74 1.87 -0.70
N ARG A 296 -19.50 2.86 -1.53
CA ARG A 296 -19.49 4.25 -1.09
C ARG A 296 -20.91 4.72 -0.85
N TRP A 297 -21.17 5.24 0.34
CA TRP A 297 -22.50 5.72 0.69
C TRP A 297 -22.80 7.05 -0.02
N ASP A 298 -24.04 7.18 -0.54
CA ASP A 298 -24.52 8.44 -1.08
C ASP A 298 -24.94 9.37 0.06
N MET A 299 -24.12 10.37 0.34
CA MET A 299 -24.39 11.37 1.37
C MET A 299 -25.13 12.59 0.84
N ALA A 300 -25.31 12.74 -0.48
CA ALA A 300 -26.04 13.86 -1.07
C ALA A 300 -27.54 13.77 -0.76
N VAL A 301 -28.08 12.54 -0.68
CA VAL A 301 -29.44 12.28 -0.29
C VAL A 301 -29.50 11.86 1.18
N SER A 302 -29.82 12.80 2.06
CA SER A 302 -29.97 12.52 3.49
C SER A 302 -31.21 11.68 3.74
N THR A 303 -31.03 10.39 4.02
CA THR A 303 -32.11 9.46 4.37
C THR A 303 -32.42 9.50 5.87
N PHE A 304 -33.59 9.02 6.26
CA PHE A 304 -33.97 8.85 7.67
C PHE A 304 -32.92 8.05 8.46
N GLY A 305 -32.28 7.06 7.82
CA GLY A 305 -31.23 6.26 8.42
C GLY A 305 -30.00 7.07 8.86
N HIS A 306 -29.62 8.11 8.09
CA HIS A 306 -28.50 8.98 8.44
C HIS A 306 -28.76 9.76 9.73
N TYR A 307 -30.00 10.31 9.88
CA TYR A 307 -30.39 11.01 11.10
C TYR A 307 -30.50 10.06 12.30
N LEU A 308 -31.01 8.85 12.10
CA LEU A 308 -31.13 7.86 13.16
C LEU A 308 -29.74 7.41 13.67
N GLY A 309 -28.77 7.23 12.77
CA GLY A 309 -27.39 6.88 13.14
C GLY A 309 -26.77 7.93 14.06
N LEU A 310 -26.87 9.20 13.69
CA LEU A 310 -26.34 10.31 14.51
C LEU A 310 -27.14 10.44 15.83
N ALA A 311 -28.47 10.45 15.78
CA ALA A 311 -29.31 10.61 16.96
C ALA A 311 -29.08 9.49 17.98
N SER A 312 -28.97 8.23 17.53
CA SER A 312 -28.69 7.10 18.40
C SER A 312 -27.28 7.12 18.99
N ALA A 313 -26.27 7.58 18.24
CA ALA A 313 -24.93 7.75 18.76
C ALA A 313 -24.89 8.81 19.89
N ILE A 314 -25.53 9.96 19.66
CA ILE A 314 -25.67 11.00 20.68
C ILE A 314 -26.48 10.48 21.89
N GLY A 315 -27.59 9.78 21.65
CA GLY A 315 -28.42 9.16 22.69
C GLY A 315 -27.62 8.17 23.56
N ALA A 316 -26.81 7.32 22.92
CA ALA A 316 -25.93 6.40 23.63
C ALA A 316 -24.91 7.12 24.50
N LEU A 317 -24.29 8.21 24.01
CA LEU A 317 -23.37 9.04 24.81
C LEU A 317 -24.10 9.71 26.00
N ILE A 318 -25.31 10.23 25.81
CA ILE A 318 -26.13 10.82 26.87
C ILE A 318 -26.46 9.77 27.94
N VAL A 319 -26.86 8.57 27.54
CA VAL A 319 -27.12 7.46 28.46
C VAL A 319 -25.85 7.10 29.23
N CYS A 320 -24.72 6.91 28.58
CA CYS A 320 -23.45 6.64 29.24
C CYS A 320 -23.07 7.77 30.22
N TRP A 321 -23.26 9.02 29.80
CA TRP A 321 -23.02 10.21 30.65
C TRP A 321 -23.97 10.25 31.87
N ARG A 322 -25.26 9.96 31.71
CA ARG A 322 -26.26 9.98 32.79
C ARG A 322 -25.96 8.90 33.86
N PHE A 323 -25.44 7.75 33.42
CA PHE A 323 -25.11 6.64 34.30
C PHE A 323 -23.65 6.62 34.79
N ARG A 324 -22.82 7.61 34.46
CA ARG A 324 -21.40 7.68 34.81
C ARG A 324 -21.12 7.64 36.32
N HIS A 325 -22.09 8.05 37.15
CA HIS A 325 -21.97 7.99 38.61
C HIS A 325 -22.12 6.55 39.14
N ARG A 326 -22.79 5.66 38.40
CA ARG A 326 -22.87 4.22 38.74
C ARG A 326 -21.65 3.47 38.21
N SER A 327 -21.29 3.72 36.99
CA SER A 327 -20.08 3.17 36.36
C SER A 327 -19.57 4.14 35.29
N ARG A 328 -18.29 4.49 35.36
CA ARG A 328 -17.60 5.32 34.36
C ARG A 328 -17.14 4.52 33.15
N ALA A 329 -17.08 3.18 33.25
CA ALA A 329 -16.52 2.34 32.20
C ALA A 329 -17.24 2.46 30.84
N PRO A 330 -18.59 2.46 30.73
CA PRO A 330 -19.24 2.59 29.42
C PRO A 330 -18.92 3.92 28.72
N LEU A 331 -18.89 5.04 29.49
CA LEU A 331 -18.55 6.34 28.92
C LEU A 331 -17.07 6.40 28.52
N ALA A 332 -16.17 5.84 29.35
CA ALA A 332 -14.75 5.76 29.02
C ALA A 332 -14.53 4.94 27.73
N THR A 333 -15.20 3.80 27.57
CA THR A 333 -15.16 3.00 26.37
C THR A 333 -15.63 3.79 25.14
N ALA A 334 -16.78 4.48 25.23
CA ALA A 334 -17.32 5.28 24.16
C ALA A 334 -16.38 6.44 23.75
N LEU A 335 -15.75 7.10 24.75
CA LEU A 335 -14.79 8.17 24.49
C LEU A 335 -13.47 7.67 23.91
N LEU A 336 -12.97 6.52 24.38
CA LEU A 336 -11.76 5.88 23.80
C LEU A 336 -12.03 5.41 22.38
N TYR A 337 -13.13 4.72 22.14
CA TYR A 337 -13.52 4.25 20.81
C TYR A 337 -13.73 5.40 19.83
N GLY A 338 -14.61 6.35 20.16
CA GLY A 338 -14.90 7.49 19.29
C GLY A 338 -13.71 8.43 19.13
N GLY A 339 -12.91 8.63 20.20
CA GLY A 339 -11.72 9.48 20.16
C GLY A 339 -10.58 8.91 19.30
N THR A 340 -10.34 7.59 19.37
CA THR A 340 -9.34 6.94 18.51
C THR A 340 -9.82 6.77 17.05
N LEU A 341 -11.13 6.66 16.85
CA LEU A 341 -11.74 6.59 15.52
C LEU A 341 -11.89 7.97 14.86
N PHE A 342 -11.79 9.07 15.64
CA PHE A 342 -12.07 10.44 15.19
C PHE A 342 -11.41 10.84 13.85
N PRO A 343 -10.13 10.50 13.57
CA PRO A 343 -9.50 10.81 12.30
C PRO A 343 -10.18 10.16 11.08
N ALA A 344 -10.87 9.03 11.29
CA ALA A 344 -11.57 8.27 10.24
C ALA A 344 -13.09 8.52 10.21
N LEU A 345 -13.62 9.47 11.02
CA LEU A 345 -15.05 9.76 11.07
C LEU A 345 -15.57 10.64 9.91
N GLY A 346 -14.73 11.01 8.95
CA GLY A 346 -15.15 11.80 7.80
C GLY A 346 -15.02 13.31 7.93
N PHE A 347 -14.51 13.83 9.06
CA PHE A 347 -14.27 15.27 9.24
C PHE A 347 -13.09 15.80 8.42
N PHE A 348 -12.12 14.93 8.10
CA PHE A 348 -10.97 15.24 7.27
C PHE A 348 -11.05 14.42 5.98
N ASN A 349 -10.64 15.02 4.87
CA ASN A 349 -10.51 14.30 3.62
C ASN A 349 -9.28 13.40 3.70
N VAL A 350 -9.48 12.12 3.39
CA VAL A 350 -8.41 11.15 3.16
C VAL A 350 -8.64 10.49 1.81
N PHE A 351 -7.58 10.22 1.09
CA PHE A 351 -7.66 9.74 -0.29
C PHE A 351 -8.59 8.53 -0.49
N PRO A 352 -8.66 7.52 0.39
CA PRO A 352 -9.59 6.40 0.25
C PRO A 352 -11.07 6.78 0.22
N PHE A 353 -11.47 7.97 0.68
CA PHE A 353 -12.88 8.39 0.69
C PHE A 353 -13.47 8.61 -0.70
N GLN A 354 -12.65 8.67 -1.74
CA GLN A 354 -13.16 8.62 -3.12
C GLN A 354 -13.76 7.25 -3.49
N PHE A 355 -13.34 6.17 -2.80
CA PHE A 355 -13.78 4.81 -3.05
C PHE A 355 -14.81 4.34 -2.03
N SER A 356 -14.52 4.59 -0.76
CA SER A 356 -15.37 4.21 0.38
C SER A 356 -15.07 5.08 1.59
N TYR A 357 -16.09 5.40 2.38
CA TYR A 357 -15.93 6.13 3.64
C TYR A 357 -15.47 5.24 4.80
N VAL A 358 -15.43 3.93 4.61
CA VAL A 358 -15.09 2.94 5.63
C VAL A 358 -14.15 1.88 5.05
N ALA A 359 -13.25 1.38 5.89
CA ALA A 359 -12.36 0.25 5.61
C ALA A 359 -12.05 -0.47 6.93
N ASP A 360 -11.87 -1.78 6.91
CA ASP A 360 -11.68 -2.54 8.14
C ASP A 360 -10.43 -2.11 8.90
N HIS A 361 -9.38 -1.75 8.20
CA HIS A 361 -8.13 -1.28 8.79
C HIS A 361 -8.24 0.09 9.51
N PHE A 362 -9.28 0.89 9.27
CA PHE A 362 -9.45 2.18 9.97
C PHE A 362 -9.83 1.99 11.44
N GLN A 363 -10.52 0.91 11.78
CA GLN A 363 -10.94 0.64 13.16
C GLN A 363 -9.91 -0.13 14.00
N TYR A 364 -8.76 -0.54 13.45
CA TYR A 364 -7.79 -1.43 14.11
C TYR A 364 -7.42 -0.95 15.53
N LEU A 365 -7.00 0.30 15.70
CA LEU A 365 -6.68 0.86 17.01
C LEU A 365 -7.94 1.07 17.88
N ALA A 366 -9.04 1.53 17.28
CA ALA A 366 -10.27 1.84 18.00
C ALA A 366 -10.97 0.59 18.54
N SER A 367 -10.86 -0.54 17.83
CA SER A 367 -11.44 -1.83 18.21
C SER A 367 -11.00 -2.29 19.61
N ILE A 368 -9.78 -1.92 20.06
CA ILE A 368 -9.21 -2.29 21.36
C ILE A 368 -10.14 -1.87 22.50
N ALA A 369 -10.68 -0.65 22.46
CA ALA A 369 -11.55 -0.14 23.53
C ALA A 369 -12.83 -1.00 23.68
N VAL A 370 -13.43 -1.37 22.55
CA VAL A 370 -14.66 -2.20 22.52
C VAL A 370 -14.36 -3.63 22.94
N ILE A 371 -13.29 -4.23 22.41
CA ILE A 371 -12.88 -5.62 22.74
C ILE A 371 -12.54 -5.75 24.22
N VAL A 372 -11.81 -4.78 24.80
CA VAL A 372 -11.50 -4.74 26.23
C VAL A 372 -12.78 -4.67 27.07
N ALA A 373 -13.71 -3.78 26.73
CA ALA A 373 -14.97 -3.64 27.46
C ALA A 373 -15.85 -4.87 27.34
N ALA A 374 -15.98 -5.46 26.14
CA ALA A 374 -16.74 -6.67 25.88
C ALA A 374 -16.17 -7.86 26.67
N SER A 375 -14.86 -8.06 26.64
CA SER A 375 -14.15 -9.13 27.35
C SER A 375 -14.33 -9.01 28.87
N ALA A 376 -14.18 -7.79 29.42
CA ALA A 376 -14.41 -7.54 30.84
C ALA A 376 -15.87 -7.78 31.21
N GLY A 377 -16.82 -7.34 30.36
CA GLY A 377 -18.24 -7.57 30.55
C GLY A 377 -18.58 -9.06 30.57
N LEU A 378 -18.10 -9.82 29.60
CA LEU A 378 -18.33 -11.27 29.50
C LEU A 378 -17.83 -12.01 30.73
N VAL A 379 -16.61 -11.72 31.19
CA VAL A 379 -16.04 -12.35 32.38
C VAL A 379 -16.82 -11.97 33.65
N ASN A 380 -17.18 -10.69 33.80
CA ASN A 380 -17.93 -10.24 34.99
C ASN A 380 -19.37 -10.81 35.02
N LEU A 381 -20.03 -10.91 33.87
CA LEU A 381 -21.35 -11.55 33.72
C LEU A 381 -21.28 -13.05 34.05
N SER A 382 -20.26 -13.74 33.48
CA SER A 382 -20.03 -15.16 33.74
C SER A 382 -19.83 -15.44 35.24
N THR A 383 -18.97 -14.68 35.89
CA THR A 383 -18.72 -14.85 37.34
C THR A 383 -19.93 -14.53 38.20
N LYS A 384 -20.78 -13.60 37.74
CA LYS A 384 -21.99 -13.20 38.48
C LYS A 384 -23.16 -14.18 38.31
N PHE A 385 -23.40 -14.61 37.07
CA PHE A 385 -24.62 -15.38 36.72
C PHE A 385 -24.36 -16.89 36.56
N LEU A 386 -23.12 -17.29 36.32
CA LEU A 386 -22.73 -18.70 36.11
C LEU A 386 -21.60 -19.13 37.08
N PRO A 387 -21.62 -18.74 38.36
CA PRO A 387 -20.49 -19.01 39.30
C PRO A 387 -20.28 -20.52 39.51
N LYS A 388 -21.33 -21.32 39.37
CA LYS A 388 -21.29 -22.79 39.55
C LYS A 388 -21.03 -23.57 38.27
N LEU A 389 -20.91 -22.89 37.12
CA LEU A 389 -20.77 -23.49 35.78
C LEU A 389 -19.54 -22.97 35.04
N PRO A 390 -18.34 -22.99 35.64
CA PRO A 390 -17.13 -22.44 35.03
C PRO A 390 -16.77 -23.15 33.70
N LEU A 391 -17.06 -24.45 33.59
CA LEU A 391 -16.81 -25.21 32.35
C LEU A 391 -17.65 -24.72 31.17
N ILE A 392 -18.92 -24.34 31.40
CA ILE A 392 -19.79 -23.82 30.35
C ILE A 392 -19.29 -22.47 29.88
N SER A 393 -18.92 -21.58 30.78
CA SER A 393 -18.39 -20.26 30.40
C SER A 393 -17.04 -20.37 29.66
N THR A 394 -16.18 -21.29 30.11
CA THR A 394 -14.91 -21.56 29.41
C THR A 394 -15.16 -22.16 28.02
N ALA A 395 -16.07 -23.14 27.90
CA ALA A 395 -16.41 -23.74 26.62
C ALA A 395 -17.02 -22.69 25.65
N ALA A 396 -17.86 -21.77 26.15
CA ALA A 396 -18.40 -20.68 25.34
C ALA A 396 -17.31 -19.72 24.84
N CYS A 397 -16.34 -19.37 25.70
CA CYS A 397 -15.19 -18.56 25.28
C CYS A 397 -14.32 -19.27 24.23
N ILE A 398 -14.05 -20.57 24.43
CA ILE A 398 -13.30 -21.36 23.43
C ILE A 398 -14.07 -21.43 22.11
N GLY A 399 -15.36 -21.67 22.13
CA GLY A 399 -16.21 -21.68 20.95
C GLY A 399 -16.19 -20.35 20.19
N LEU A 400 -16.27 -19.22 20.93
CA LEU A 400 -16.14 -17.88 20.36
C LEU A 400 -14.77 -17.70 19.68
N LEU A 401 -13.67 -18.00 20.38
CA LEU A 401 -12.33 -17.86 19.84
C LEU A 401 -12.09 -18.75 18.64
N ALA A 402 -12.58 -19.99 18.67
CA ALA A 402 -12.48 -20.91 17.51
C ALA A 402 -13.27 -20.39 16.31
N SER A 403 -14.46 -19.83 16.52
CA SER A 403 -15.26 -19.23 15.44
C SER A 403 -14.55 -18.01 14.84
N LEU A 404 -14.05 -17.11 15.69
CA LEU A 404 -13.29 -15.96 15.21
C LEU A 404 -12.03 -16.40 14.44
N ALA A 405 -11.27 -17.38 14.95
CA ALA A 405 -10.09 -17.91 14.28
C ALA A 405 -10.43 -18.51 12.91
N PHE A 406 -11.52 -19.26 12.81
CA PHE A 406 -11.98 -19.86 11.56
C PHE A 406 -12.35 -18.79 10.52
N ILE A 407 -13.16 -17.80 10.92
CA ILE A 407 -13.58 -16.70 10.02
C ILE A 407 -12.34 -15.89 9.58
N SER A 408 -11.44 -15.58 10.52
CA SER A 408 -10.20 -14.84 10.18
C SER A 408 -9.28 -15.61 9.24
N ASN A 409 -9.18 -16.95 9.42
CA ASN A 409 -8.39 -17.77 8.49
C ASN A 409 -9.03 -17.77 7.08
N GLN A 410 -10.36 -17.85 6.97
CA GLN A 410 -11.03 -17.71 5.67
C GLN A 410 -10.81 -16.32 5.08
N GLN A 411 -10.99 -15.27 5.88
CA GLN A 411 -10.75 -13.89 5.43
C GLN A 411 -9.30 -13.65 4.99
N SER A 412 -8.30 -14.25 5.65
CA SER A 412 -6.89 -14.09 5.27
C SER A 412 -6.54 -14.70 3.91
N ARG A 413 -7.33 -15.67 3.42
CA ARG A 413 -7.18 -16.24 2.07
C ARG A 413 -7.53 -15.23 0.97
N HIS A 414 -8.38 -14.25 1.26
CA HIS A 414 -8.76 -13.20 0.32
C HIS A 414 -7.57 -12.29 -0.02
N TYR A 415 -6.58 -12.21 0.88
CA TYR A 415 -5.37 -11.38 0.76
C TYR A 415 -4.16 -12.17 0.26
N ARG A 416 -4.37 -13.27 -0.49
CA ARG A 416 -3.28 -14.09 -1.01
C ARG A 416 -2.62 -13.46 -2.24
N ASP A 417 -3.40 -12.90 -3.16
CA ASP A 417 -2.96 -12.25 -4.39
C ASP A 417 -4.00 -11.24 -4.89
N ASN A 418 -3.57 -10.34 -5.77
CA ASN A 418 -4.40 -9.27 -6.32
C ASN A 418 -5.65 -9.77 -7.03
N ILE A 419 -5.53 -10.83 -7.83
CA ILE A 419 -6.65 -11.38 -8.61
C ILE A 419 -7.73 -11.90 -7.66
N THR A 420 -7.33 -12.68 -6.64
CA THR A 420 -8.24 -13.19 -5.61
C THR A 420 -8.93 -12.04 -4.87
N LEU A 421 -8.14 -11.03 -4.44
CA LEU A 421 -8.64 -9.88 -3.70
C LEU A 421 -9.68 -9.08 -4.50
N TYR A 422 -9.38 -8.78 -5.77
CA TYR A 422 -10.30 -7.98 -6.60
C TYR A 422 -11.53 -8.79 -7.05
N ARG A 423 -11.40 -10.08 -7.35
CA ARG A 423 -12.56 -10.93 -7.69
C ARG A 423 -13.55 -10.99 -6.53
N ILE A 424 -13.09 -11.27 -5.31
CA ILE A 424 -13.95 -11.30 -4.13
C ILE A 424 -14.55 -9.91 -3.84
N THR A 425 -13.77 -8.85 -4.04
CA THR A 425 -14.28 -7.48 -3.89
C THR A 425 -15.44 -7.22 -4.86
N LEU A 426 -15.32 -7.65 -6.12
CA LEU A 426 -16.35 -7.48 -7.14
C LEU A 426 -17.59 -8.38 -6.91
N GLU A 427 -17.41 -9.57 -6.35
CA GLU A 427 -18.53 -10.43 -5.94
C GLU A 427 -19.40 -9.75 -4.87
N GLN A 428 -18.78 -9.03 -3.93
CA GLN A 428 -19.44 -8.35 -2.82
C GLN A 428 -19.87 -6.91 -3.15
N ASN A 429 -19.09 -6.22 -4.01
CA ASN A 429 -19.32 -4.84 -4.45
C ASN A 429 -19.14 -4.74 -5.97
N PRO A 430 -20.13 -5.16 -6.78
CA PRO A 430 -20.03 -5.13 -8.24
C PRO A 430 -19.79 -3.73 -8.84
N ALA A 431 -20.18 -2.68 -8.10
CA ALA A 431 -19.96 -1.29 -8.53
C ALA A 431 -18.57 -0.73 -8.17
N CYS A 432 -17.66 -1.56 -7.68
CA CYS A 432 -16.30 -1.12 -7.35
C CYS A 432 -15.44 -0.95 -8.61
N TRP A 433 -15.52 0.23 -9.24
CA TRP A 433 -14.76 0.54 -10.46
C TRP A 433 -13.24 0.36 -10.29
N LEU A 434 -12.71 0.61 -9.08
CA LEU A 434 -11.27 0.45 -8.81
C LEU A 434 -10.86 -1.03 -8.86
N ALA A 435 -11.65 -1.93 -8.28
CA ALA A 435 -11.38 -3.36 -8.33
C ALA A 435 -11.51 -3.90 -9.76
N SER A 436 -12.53 -3.46 -10.52
CA SER A 436 -12.66 -3.79 -11.94
C SER A 436 -11.44 -3.35 -12.75
N TYR A 437 -10.99 -2.12 -12.56
CA TYR A 437 -9.84 -1.60 -13.27
C TYR A 437 -8.56 -2.37 -12.94
N ASN A 438 -8.27 -2.56 -11.65
CA ASN A 438 -7.05 -3.24 -11.22
C ASN A 438 -7.05 -4.73 -11.60
N LEU A 439 -8.20 -5.41 -11.51
CA LEU A 439 -8.31 -6.79 -12.02
C LEU A 439 -8.07 -6.84 -13.53
N GLY A 440 -8.59 -5.88 -14.27
CA GLY A 440 -8.35 -5.75 -15.70
C GLY A 440 -6.85 -5.59 -16.03
N LEU A 441 -6.10 -4.83 -15.23
CA LEU A 441 -4.63 -4.70 -15.38
C LEU A 441 -3.92 -6.04 -15.17
N GLU A 442 -4.18 -6.72 -14.06
CA GLU A 442 -3.59 -8.02 -13.73
C GLU A 442 -3.86 -9.07 -14.84
N LEU A 443 -5.11 -9.13 -15.31
CA LEU A 443 -5.51 -10.07 -16.36
C LEU A 443 -4.89 -9.73 -17.73
N ALA A 444 -4.73 -8.44 -18.05
CA ALA A 444 -4.06 -7.99 -19.28
C ALA A 444 -2.57 -8.36 -19.28
N GLU A 445 -1.89 -8.31 -18.14
CA GLU A 445 -0.50 -8.74 -17.95
C GLU A 445 -0.35 -10.26 -18.12
N LEU A 446 -1.34 -11.04 -17.66
CA LEU A 446 -1.40 -12.49 -17.85
C LEU A 446 -1.84 -12.91 -19.28
N GLY A 447 -2.11 -11.95 -20.16
CA GLY A 447 -2.56 -12.23 -21.54
C GLY A 447 -4.05 -12.59 -21.64
N GLN A 448 -4.83 -12.49 -20.57
CA GLN A 448 -6.26 -12.72 -20.56
C GLN A 448 -7.02 -11.49 -21.08
N THR A 449 -6.69 -11.10 -22.33
CA THR A 449 -7.08 -9.82 -22.91
C THR A 449 -8.59 -9.61 -23.01
N THR A 450 -9.36 -10.64 -23.32
CA THR A 450 -10.82 -10.54 -23.48
C THR A 450 -11.51 -10.18 -22.17
N GLU A 451 -11.16 -10.87 -21.07
CA GLU A 451 -11.73 -10.58 -19.75
C GLU A 451 -11.29 -9.18 -19.26
N ALA A 452 -10.04 -8.80 -19.52
CA ALA A 452 -9.55 -7.45 -19.20
C ALA A 452 -10.37 -6.35 -19.91
N ILE A 453 -10.70 -6.53 -21.19
CA ILE A 453 -11.53 -5.60 -21.95
C ILE A 453 -12.93 -5.46 -21.34
N GLU A 454 -13.55 -6.56 -20.94
CA GLU A 454 -14.86 -6.52 -20.27
C GLU A 454 -14.81 -5.71 -18.98
N LEU A 455 -13.80 -5.92 -18.17
CA LEU A 455 -13.59 -5.19 -16.93
C LEU A 455 -13.29 -3.70 -17.13
N TYR A 456 -12.51 -3.34 -18.17
CA TYR A 456 -12.30 -1.94 -18.52
C TYR A 456 -13.59 -1.27 -18.97
N ARG A 457 -14.40 -1.95 -19.79
CA ARG A 457 -15.71 -1.45 -20.22
C ARG A 457 -16.65 -1.27 -19.02
N GLU A 458 -16.66 -2.21 -18.07
CA GLU A 458 -17.46 -2.07 -16.85
C GLU A 458 -16.97 -0.91 -16.01
N THR A 459 -15.65 -0.71 -15.90
CA THR A 459 -15.08 0.47 -15.23
C THR A 459 -15.56 1.77 -15.86
N LEU A 460 -15.53 1.86 -17.19
CA LEU A 460 -15.98 3.04 -17.94
C LEU A 460 -17.50 3.26 -17.89
N ARG A 461 -18.29 2.20 -17.69
CA ARG A 461 -19.73 2.34 -17.45
C ARG A 461 -20.03 3.09 -16.15
N ILE A 462 -19.17 2.89 -15.13
CA ILE A 462 -19.31 3.53 -13.81
C ILE A 462 -18.61 4.91 -13.79
N LYS A 463 -17.45 5.01 -14.43
CA LYS A 463 -16.58 6.21 -14.46
C LYS A 463 -16.15 6.51 -15.91
N PRO A 464 -17.01 7.18 -16.70
CA PRO A 464 -16.78 7.39 -18.14
C PRO A 464 -15.56 8.27 -18.45
N ASP A 465 -15.15 9.15 -17.55
CA ASP A 465 -14.06 10.12 -17.78
C ASP A 465 -12.70 9.64 -17.22
N TYR A 466 -12.50 8.31 -17.13
CA TYR A 466 -11.25 7.77 -16.60
C TYR A 466 -10.23 7.51 -17.71
N ALA A 467 -9.36 8.50 -17.97
CA ALA A 467 -8.41 8.50 -19.09
C ALA A 467 -7.49 7.28 -19.12
N GLU A 468 -6.98 6.84 -17.97
CA GLU A 468 -6.09 5.67 -17.87
C GLU A 468 -6.79 4.37 -18.30
N VAL A 469 -8.08 4.23 -18.00
CA VAL A 469 -8.86 3.06 -18.42
C VAL A 469 -9.10 3.08 -19.93
N HIS A 470 -9.43 4.23 -20.53
CA HIS A 470 -9.52 4.39 -21.97
C HIS A 470 -8.20 4.02 -22.66
N ALA A 471 -7.06 4.45 -22.10
CA ALA A 471 -5.75 4.11 -22.65
C ALA A 471 -5.48 2.60 -22.61
N ASN A 472 -5.74 1.94 -21.48
CA ASN A 472 -5.52 0.51 -21.32
C ASN A 472 -6.51 -0.33 -22.14
N LEU A 473 -7.77 0.09 -22.24
CA LEU A 473 -8.77 -0.51 -23.13
C LEU A 473 -8.32 -0.40 -24.59
N GLY A 474 -7.86 0.79 -25.01
CA GLY A 474 -7.34 1.02 -26.33
C GLY A 474 -6.19 0.07 -26.69
N ILE A 475 -5.21 -0.07 -25.79
CA ILE A 475 -4.09 -1.00 -25.98
C ILE A 475 -4.57 -2.45 -26.02
N ALA A 476 -5.47 -2.85 -25.14
CA ALA A 476 -5.99 -4.22 -25.09
C ALA A 476 -6.75 -4.58 -26.37
N LEU A 477 -7.57 -3.68 -26.89
CA LEU A 477 -8.34 -3.86 -28.13
C LEU A 477 -7.42 -4.11 -29.33
N THR A 478 -6.26 -3.44 -29.43
CA THR A 478 -5.33 -3.66 -30.55
C THR A 478 -4.75 -5.07 -30.62
N LYS A 479 -4.80 -5.83 -29.53
CA LYS A 479 -4.36 -7.23 -29.48
C LYS A 479 -5.41 -8.19 -30.08
N LEU A 480 -6.63 -7.72 -30.32
CA LEU A 480 -7.71 -8.52 -30.92
C LEU A 480 -7.82 -8.28 -32.40
N ALA A 481 -8.17 -9.32 -33.15
CA ALA A 481 -8.42 -9.20 -34.61
C ALA A 481 -9.58 -8.20 -34.85
N GLY A 482 -9.32 -7.19 -35.68
CA GLY A 482 -10.30 -6.14 -35.97
C GLY A 482 -10.47 -5.07 -34.91
N GLY A 483 -9.79 -5.14 -33.76
CA GLY A 483 -9.92 -4.19 -32.65
C GLY A 483 -9.18 -2.85 -32.85
N LEU A 484 -8.30 -2.74 -33.85
CA LEU A 484 -7.47 -1.55 -34.08
C LEU A 484 -8.26 -0.23 -34.20
N PRO A 485 -9.37 -0.15 -34.96
CA PRO A 485 -10.10 1.13 -35.10
C PRO A 485 -10.76 1.57 -33.76
N GLU A 486 -11.27 0.63 -32.98
CA GLU A 486 -11.82 0.94 -31.64
C GLU A 486 -10.70 1.32 -30.69
N GLY A 487 -9.57 0.60 -30.72
CA GLY A 487 -8.40 0.90 -29.90
C GLY A 487 -7.84 2.32 -30.11
N ILE A 488 -7.79 2.78 -31.37
CA ILE A 488 -7.39 4.15 -31.71
C ILE A 488 -8.38 5.15 -31.09
N ARG A 489 -9.69 4.94 -31.24
CA ARG A 489 -10.71 5.84 -30.68
C ARG A 489 -10.59 5.96 -29.14
N GLU A 490 -10.37 4.85 -28.46
CA GLU A 490 -10.21 4.85 -27.01
C GLU A 490 -8.96 5.63 -26.57
N LEU A 491 -7.84 5.48 -27.28
CA LEU A 491 -6.63 6.26 -27.02
C LEU A 491 -6.82 7.77 -27.32
N GLU A 492 -7.58 8.13 -28.35
CA GLU A 492 -7.94 9.52 -28.65
C GLU A 492 -8.78 10.14 -27.54
N ILE A 493 -9.72 9.36 -26.96
CA ILE A 493 -10.49 9.78 -25.77
C ILE A 493 -9.55 10.00 -24.59
N ALA A 494 -8.65 9.05 -24.33
CA ALA A 494 -7.68 9.16 -23.24
C ALA A 494 -6.82 10.43 -23.33
N VAL A 495 -6.27 10.71 -24.52
CA VAL A 495 -5.45 11.92 -24.77
C VAL A 495 -6.26 13.20 -24.63
N ARG A 496 -7.55 13.20 -24.99
CA ARG A 496 -8.44 14.35 -24.85
C ARG A 496 -8.81 14.61 -23.40
N LEU A 497 -9.11 13.54 -22.60
CA LEU A 497 -9.47 13.64 -21.19
C LEU A 497 -8.27 14.07 -20.35
N LYS A 498 -7.07 13.54 -20.67
CA LYS A 498 -5.85 13.81 -19.90
C LYS A 498 -4.67 14.05 -20.84
N PRO A 499 -4.51 15.31 -21.34
CA PRO A 499 -3.44 15.65 -22.28
C PRO A 499 -2.02 15.41 -21.77
N GLU A 500 -1.80 15.29 -20.47
CA GLU A 500 -0.51 14.95 -19.85
C GLU A 500 -0.27 13.43 -19.75
N LEU A 501 -1.20 12.58 -20.20
CA LEU A 501 -1.02 11.12 -20.18
C LEU A 501 -0.10 10.68 -21.33
N HIS A 502 1.21 10.80 -21.11
CA HIS A 502 2.25 10.55 -22.13
C HIS A 502 2.21 9.11 -22.67
N LEU A 503 1.83 8.14 -21.82
CA LEU A 503 1.64 6.74 -22.22
C LEU A 503 0.58 6.62 -23.33
N ALA A 504 -0.58 7.27 -23.17
CA ALA A 504 -1.64 7.24 -24.18
C ALA A 504 -1.19 7.92 -25.48
N LYS A 505 -0.50 9.06 -25.39
CA LYS A 505 0.06 9.75 -26.58
C LYS A 505 1.04 8.89 -27.35
N ASN A 506 1.99 8.24 -26.64
CA ASN A 506 2.95 7.35 -27.26
C ASN A 506 2.27 6.16 -27.96
N ASN A 507 1.30 5.53 -27.31
CA ASN A 507 0.60 4.40 -27.89
C ASN A 507 -0.28 4.82 -29.09
N LEU A 508 -1.00 5.94 -28.99
CA LEU A 508 -1.75 6.48 -30.10
C LEU A 508 -0.82 6.78 -31.29
N ALA A 509 0.29 7.49 -31.03
CA ALA A 509 1.26 7.82 -32.06
C ALA A 509 1.81 6.57 -32.75
N ASN A 510 2.14 5.52 -32.01
CA ASN A 510 2.60 4.24 -32.57
C ASN A 510 1.57 3.61 -33.51
N LEU A 511 0.27 3.67 -33.17
CA LEU A 511 -0.80 3.04 -33.96
C LEU A 511 -1.10 3.81 -35.23
N ILE A 512 -1.01 5.15 -35.20
CA ILE A 512 -1.32 5.99 -36.37
C ILE A 512 -0.08 6.37 -37.18
N ALA A 513 1.13 6.02 -36.73
CA ALA A 513 2.38 6.35 -37.39
C ALA A 513 2.46 5.80 -38.82
N ASP A 514 1.83 4.67 -39.08
CA ASP A 514 1.84 4.00 -40.39
C ASP A 514 0.71 4.45 -41.31
N ASP A 515 -0.24 5.25 -40.83
CA ASP A 515 -1.26 5.89 -41.69
C ASP A 515 -0.68 7.15 -42.33
N PRO A 516 -0.60 7.21 -43.68
CA PRO A 516 -0.06 8.38 -44.42
C PRO A 516 -0.79 9.68 -44.09
N ASN A 517 -2.08 9.62 -43.78
CA ASN A 517 -2.89 10.79 -43.47
C ASN A 517 -2.69 11.30 -42.04
N ARG A 518 -2.15 10.44 -41.17
CA ARG A 518 -2.00 10.74 -39.71
C ARG A 518 -0.54 10.72 -39.22
N SER A 519 0.43 10.44 -40.09
CA SER A 519 1.84 10.38 -39.73
C SER A 519 2.36 11.69 -39.13
N GLU A 520 1.89 12.87 -39.61
CA GLU A 520 2.26 14.17 -39.03
C GLU A 520 1.67 14.34 -37.60
N GLU A 521 0.46 13.84 -37.36
CA GLU A 521 -0.13 13.79 -36.04
C GLU A 521 0.70 12.91 -35.09
N ALA A 522 1.12 11.73 -35.55
CA ALA A 522 2.01 10.86 -34.81
C ALA A 522 3.33 11.55 -34.41
N ILE A 523 3.95 12.25 -35.38
CA ILE A 523 5.17 13.02 -35.16
C ILE A 523 4.96 14.11 -34.08
N ALA A 524 3.83 14.81 -34.14
CA ALA A 524 3.49 15.84 -33.16
C ALA A 524 3.34 15.23 -31.74
N LEU A 525 2.66 14.10 -31.63
CA LEU A 525 2.48 13.39 -30.34
C LEU A 525 3.81 12.88 -29.77
N PHE A 526 4.69 12.27 -30.58
CA PHE A 526 6.03 11.85 -30.15
C PHE A 526 6.87 13.04 -29.67
N LYS A 527 6.85 14.15 -30.40
CA LYS A 527 7.57 15.37 -30.02
C LYS A 527 7.04 15.93 -28.69
N ASP A 528 5.75 15.83 -28.45
CA ASP A 528 5.13 16.28 -27.21
C ASP A 528 5.59 15.41 -26.02
N VAL A 529 5.59 14.09 -26.17
CA VAL A 529 6.14 13.17 -25.16
C VAL A 529 7.61 13.49 -24.86
N LEU A 530 8.43 13.72 -25.93
CA LEU A 530 9.86 14.01 -25.80
C LEU A 530 10.18 15.39 -25.21
N ARG A 531 9.24 16.34 -25.22
CA ARG A 531 9.39 17.61 -24.49
C ARG A 531 9.35 17.39 -22.99
N HIS A 532 8.58 16.42 -22.53
CA HIS A 532 8.44 16.07 -21.13
C HIS A 532 9.54 15.10 -20.66
N ASP A 533 9.79 14.06 -21.45
CA ASP A 533 10.87 13.08 -21.18
C ASP A 533 11.86 13.06 -22.35
N PRO A 534 12.85 13.94 -22.36
CA PRO A 534 13.87 14.00 -23.40
C PRO A 534 14.76 12.76 -23.50
N ALA A 535 14.82 11.93 -22.48
CA ALA A 535 15.68 10.75 -22.42
C ALA A 535 14.99 9.44 -22.89
N HIS A 536 13.73 9.49 -23.30
CA HIS A 536 12.99 8.31 -23.70
C HIS A 536 13.43 7.76 -25.08
N ALA A 537 14.39 6.84 -25.07
CA ALA A 537 15.00 6.28 -26.29
C ALA A 537 13.97 5.61 -27.22
N GLY A 538 13.03 4.83 -26.67
CA GLY A 538 11.99 4.16 -27.47
C GLY A 538 11.09 5.12 -28.24
N VAL A 539 10.67 6.23 -27.63
CA VAL A 539 9.86 7.25 -28.31
C VAL A 539 10.67 7.96 -29.40
N ARG A 540 11.96 8.25 -29.14
CA ARG A 540 12.86 8.81 -30.16
C ARG A 540 13.04 7.89 -31.33
N PHE A 541 13.21 6.60 -31.08
CA PHE A 541 13.34 5.60 -32.14
C PHE A 541 12.08 5.55 -33.03
N ASN A 542 10.89 5.53 -32.42
CA ASN A 542 9.63 5.53 -33.13
C ASN A 542 9.40 6.83 -33.94
N LEU A 543 9.77 7.99 -33.34
CA LEU A 543 9.79 9.27 -34.06
C LEU A 543 10.70 9.20 -35.29
N GLY A 544 11.92 8.69 -35.14
CA GLY A 544 12.89 8.52 -36.26
C GLY A 544 12.31 7.64 -37.35
N ARG A 545 11.71 6.50 -37.01
CA ARG A 545 11.02 5.61 -37.97
C ARG A 545 9.90 6.32 -38.73
N THR A 546 9.08 7.08 -38.01
CA THR A 546 7.95 7.82 -38.63
C THR A 546 8.47 8.92 -39.56
N LEU A 547 9.54 9.64 -39.20
CA LEU A 547 10.17 10.66 -40.02
C LEU A 547 10.75 10.09 -41.33
N LEU A 548 11.26 8.84 -41.33
CA LEU A 548 11.76 8.19 -42.55
C LEU A 548 10.70 7.99 -43.64
N ARG A 549 9.41 8.16 -43.36
CA ARG A 549 8.36 8.16 -44.38
C ARG A 549 8.42 9.38 -45.27
N TYR A 550 9.10 10.42 -44.83
CA TYR A 550 9.28 11.68 -45.56
C TYR A 550 10.74 11.83 -46.01
N PRO A 551 11.07 11.66 -47.30
CA PRO A 551 12.45 11.76 -47.76
C PRO A 551 13.13 13.08 -47.40
N SER A 552 12.37 14.18 -47.37
CA SER A 552 12.88 15.50 -46.95
C SER A 552 13.30 15.59 -45.47
N ARG A 553 12.88 14.61 -44.64
CA ARG A 553 13.14 14.61 -43.18
C ARG A 553 14.14 13.54 -42.72
N GLU A 554 14.85 12.89 -43.68
CA GLU A 554 15.86 11.87 -43.32
C GLU A 554 16.94 12.39 -42.36
N ASN A 555 17.36 13.64 -42.48
CA ASN A 555 18.33 14.23 -41.57
C ASN A 555 17.75 14.42 -40.12
N GLU A 556 16.46 14.73 -40.01
CA GLU A 556 15.78 14.81 -38.73
C GLU A 556 15.68 13.41 -38.11
N ALA A 557 15.38 12.38 -38.91
CA ALA A 557 15.36 11.00 -38.48
C ALA A 557 16.74 10.53 -38.02
N LEU A 558 17.81 10.84 -38.79
CA LEU A 558 19.19 10.52 -38.41
C LEU A 558 19.54 11.08 -37.05
N LEU A 559 19.22 12.35 -36.80
CA LEU A 559 19.46 12.99 -35.52
C LEU A 559 18.75 12.27 -34.35
N GLN A 560 17.52 11.76 -34.58
CA GLN A 560 16.82 11.03 -33.52
C GLN A 560 17.52 9.69 -33.23
N PHE A 561 17.93 8.93 -34.26
CA PHE A 561 18.65 7.66 -34.03
C PHE A 561 20.02 7.87 -33.39
N GLU A 562 20.75 8.94 -33.74
CA GLU A 562 22.02 9.30 -33.10
C GLU A 562 21.81 9.58 -31.60
N LYS A 563 20.73 10.28 -31.25
CA LYS A 563 20.38 10.51 -29.84
C LYS A 563 20.00 9.21 -29.13
N VAL A 564 19.32 8.26 -29.80
CA VAL A 564 19.05 6.94 -29.23
C VAL A 564 20.35 6.21 -28.96
N ALA A 565 21.30 6.17 -29.92
CA ALA A 565 22.59 5.53 -29.74
C ALA A 565 23.45 6.17 -28.65
N GLN A 566 23.28 7.48 -28.38
CA GLN A 566 23.93 8.17 -27.26
C GLN A 566 23.31 7.82 -25.90
N LEU A 567 21.98 7.70 -25.83
CA LEU A 567 21.23 7.36 -24.61
C LEU A 567 21.38 5.89 -24.23
N GLU A 568 21.29 5.02 -25.23
CA GLU A 568 21.38 3.57 -25.10
C GLU A 568 22.36 3.02 -26.14
N PRO A 569 23.67 2.98 -25.84
CA PRO A 569 24.69 2.53 -26.78
C PRO A 569 24.49 1.13 -27.35
N ASP A 570 23.84 0.25 -26.60
CA ASP A 570 23.55 -1.13 -27.00
C ASP A 570 22.22 -1.28 -27.76
N TYR A 571 21.58 -0.18 -28.18
CA TYR A 571 20.38 -0.20 -29.00
C TYR A 571 20.74 -0.43 -30.48
N TRP A 572 21.04 -1.69 -30.86
CA TRP A 572 21.56 -2.03 -32.18
C TRP A 572 20.67 -1.56 -33.36
N GLN A 573 19.35 -1.52 -33.18
CA GLN A 573 18.42 -1.06 -34.22
C GLN A 573 18.66 0.42 -34.57
N ALA A 574 19.07 1.25 -33.61
CA ALA A 574 19.41 2.65 -33.89
C ALA A 574 20.65 2.75 -34.76
N HIS A 575 21.73 2.01 -34.45
CA HIS A 575 22.95 1.92 -35.24
C HIS A 575 22.64 1.40 -36.66
N TYR A 576 21.77 0.41 -36.78
CA TYR A 576 21.31 -0.10 -38.07
C TYR A 576 20.64 0.99 -38.91
N GLN A 577 19.74 1.79 -38.32
CA GLN A 577 19.07 2.88 -39.03
C GLN A 577 20.04 4.00 -39.43
N ILE A 578 21.00 4.35 -38.56
CA ILE A 578 22.06 5.33 -38.87
C ILE A 578 22.83 4.87 -40.10
N GLY A 579 23.38 3.65 -40.10
CA GLY A 579 24.11 3.10 -41.27
C GLY A 579 23.27 3.07 -42.53
N SER A 580 22.01 2.68 -42.43
CA SER A 580 21.08 2.60 -43.53
C SER A 580 20.77 3.97 -44.20
N ILE A 581 20.62 5.02 -43.35
CA ILE A 581 20.41 6.39 -43.86
C ILE A 581 21.66 6.90 -44.55
N LEU A 582 22.85 6.71 -43.96
CA LEU A 582 24.12 7.18 -44.54
C LEU A 582 24.40 6.53 -45.90
N ILE A 583 24.08 5.23 -46.09
CA ILE A 583 24.15 4.57 -47.41
C ILE A 583 23.21 5.23 -48.42
N ARG A 584 21.96 5.47 -48.06
CA ARG A 584 20.98 6.11 -48.98
C ARG A 584 21.42 7.49 -49.41
N GLN A 585 22.03 8.26 -48.50
CA GLN A 585 22.53 9.60 -48.77
C GLN A 585 23.86 9.59 -49.53
N ARG A 586 24.47 8.41 -49.75
CA ARG A 586 25.76 8.22 -50.42
C ARG A 586 26.86 9.09 -49.85
N ARG A 587 26.89 9.23 -48.51
CA ARG A 587 27.87 10.02 -47.81
C ARG A 587 28.34 9.29 -46.54
N GLU A 588 29.52 9.68 -46.06
CA GLU A 588 30.08 9.20 -44.76
C GLU A 588 30.09 7.64 -44.69
N PHE A 589 30.57 6.97 -45.74
CA PHE A 589 30.58 5.49 -45.82
C PHE A 589 31.38 4.87 -44.67
N ASP A 590 32.47 5.49 -44.23
CA ASP A 590 33.24 4.99 -43.10
C ASP A 590 32.41 4.98 -41.81
N ARG A 591 31.57 5.99 -41.62
CA ARG A 591 30.65 6.07 -40.51
C ARG A 591 29.50 5.08 -40.62
N ALA A 592 29.05 4.79 -41.84
CA ALA A 592 28.06 3.74 -42.10
C ALA A 592 28.65 2.36 -41.77
N ILE A 593 29.91 2.08 -42.16
CA ILE A 593 30.63 0.86 -41.80
C ILE A 593 30.70 0.72 -40.28
N ALA A 594 31.22 1.74 -39.58
CA ALA A 594 31.31 1.73 -38.11
C ALA A 594 29.96 1.48 -37.43
N SER A 595 28.87 2.03 -37.98
CA SER A 595 27.51 1.81 -37.45
C SER A 595 27.08 0.34 -37.59
N PHE A 596 27.34 -0.31 -38.74
CA PHE A 596 27.00 -1.73 -38.91
C PHE A 596 27.95 -2.67 -38.13
N GLU A 597 29.22 -2.29 -38.01
CA GLU A 597 30.15 -3.02 -37.09
C GLU A 597 29.64 -2.99 -35.64
N GLU A 598 29.12 -1.84 -35.21
CA GLU A 598 28.52 -1.71 -33.90
C GLU A 598 27.23 -2.56 -33.77
N VAL A 599 26.39 -2.63 -34.82
CA VAL A 599 25.27 -3.58 -34.84
C VAL A 599 25.75 -5.00 -34.59
N LEU A 600 26.82 -5.44 -35.28
CA LEU A 600 27.33 -6.81 -35.16
C LEU A 600 28.09 -7.05 -33.87
N ARG A 601 28.66 -6.02 -33.25
CA ARG A 601 29.24 -6.11 -31.91
C ARG A 601 28.18 -6.43 -30.88
N ILE A 602 27.00 -5.78 -30.99
CA ILE A 602 25.90 -5.93 -30.04
C ILE A 602 25.07 -7.20 -30.35
N ASN A 603 24.76 -7.42 -31.63
CA ASN A 603 24.00 -8.57 -32.10
C ASN A 603 24.65 -9.17 -33.37
N PRO A 604 25.47 -10.21 -33.22
CA PRO A 604 26.19 -10.84 -34.34
C PRO A 604 25.28 -11.55 -35.36
N ASP A 605 24.03 -11.86 -35.01
CA ASP A 605 23.15 -12.65 -35.86
C ASP A 605 22.25 -11.82 -36.80
N VAL A 606 22.58 -10.54 -37.01
CA VAL A 606 21.85 -9.64 -37.90
C VAL A 606 22.34 -9.85 -39.37
N ALA A 607 21.75 -10.78 -40.08
CA ALA A 607 22.11 -11.09 -41.48
C ALA A 607 22.17 -9.87 -42.40
N GLU A 608 21.23 -8.95 -42.27
CA GLU A 608 21.17 -7.72 -43.09
C GLU A 608 22.33 -6.78 -42.78
N ALA A 609 22.83 -6.72 -41.55
CA ALA A 609 24.02 -5.89 -41.23
C ALA A 609 25.29 -6.47 -41.90
N HIS A 610 25.46 -7.78 -41.89
CA HIS A 610 26.52 -8.45 -42.64
C HIS A 610 26.40 -8.15 -44.15
N PHE A 611 25.19 -8.25 -44.73
CA PHE A 611 24.99 -7.92 -46.13
C PHE A 611 25.38 -6.47 -46.43
N ARG A 612 24.96 -5.50 -45.60
CA ARG A 612 25.29 -4.08 -45.77
C ARG A 612 26.79 -3.81 -45.67
N LEU A 613 27.48 -4.46 -44.76
CA LEU A 613 28.96 -4.38 -44.68
C LEU A 613 29.64 -4.95 -45.90
N GLY A 614 29.21 -6.13 -46.37
CA GLY A 614 29.71 -6.68 -47.64
C GLY A 614 29.52 -5.76 -48.81
N GLN A 615 28.32 -5.15 -48.94
CA GLN A 615 28.00 -4.17 -49.97
C GLN A 615 28.88 -2.91 -49.85
N LEU A 616 29.06 -2.34 -48.62
CA LEU A 616 29.89 -1.15 -48.40
C LEU A 616 31.36 -1.42 -48.75
N HIS A 617 31.93 -2.53 -48.31
CA HIS A 617 33.31 -2.89 -48.62
C HIS A 617 33.54 -3.10 -50.12
N THR A 618 32.54 -3.53 -50.87
CA THR A 618 32.61 -3.57 -52.35
C THR A 618 32.78 -2.19 -52.96
N TYR A 619 32.10 -1.17 -52.43
CA TYR A 619 32.13 0.20 -52.98
C TYR A 619 33.26 1.08 -52.44
N THR A 620 33.78 0.79 -51.27
CA THR A 620 34.75 1.67 -50.58
C THR A 620 36.20 1.16 -50.66
N THR A 621 36.44 -0.05 -50.20
CA THR A 621 37.78 -0.60 -50.02
C THR A 621 38.20 -1.57 -51.13
N GLY A 622 37.24 -2.16 -51.83
CA GLY A 622 37.50 -3.25 -52.78
C GLY A 622 38.11 -4.49 -52.13
N ASN A 623 38.05 -4.62 -50.78
CA ASN A 623 38.59 -5.72 -50.02
C ASN A 623 37.74 -6.98 -50.18
N HIS A 624 38.01 -7.76 -51.23
CA HIS A 624 37.27 -8.96 -51.55
C HIS A 624 37.21 -9.97 -50.36
N THR A 625 38.21 -10.03 -49.53
CA THR A 625 38.25 -10.96 -48.38
C THR A 625 37.15 -10.61 -47.39
N GLU A 626 37.03 -9.36 -46.98
CA GLU A 626 35.97 -8.92 -46.05
C GLU A 626 34.59 -9.01 -46.72
N VAL A 627 34.48 -8.66 -48.00
CA VAL A 627 33.22 -8.81 -48.73
C VAL A 627 32.74 -10.25 -48.72
N ILE A 628 33.61 -11.22 -49.10
CA ILE A 628 33.26 -12.65 -49.15
C ILE A 628 32.91 -13.16 -47.75
N LYS A 629 33.66 -12.76 -46.74
CA LYS A 629 33.41 -13.12 -45.33
C LYS A 629 32.00 -12.71 -44.91
N HIS A 630 31.65 -11.45 -45.08
CA HIS A 630 30.34 -10.93 -44.69
C HIS A 630 29.20 -11.51 -45.54
N LEU A 631 29.36 -11.71 -46.85
CA LEU A 631 28.33 -12.34 -47.67
C LEU A 631 28.11 -13.81 -47.33
N ARG A 632 29.15 -14.56 -46.99
CA ARG A 632 29.02 -15.95 -46.51
C ARG A 632 28.28 -16.00 -45.17
N GLU A 633 28.58 -15.08 -44.25
CA GLU A 633 27.88 -14.98 -43.00
C GLU A 633 26.42 -14.58 -43.18
N THR A 634 26.13 -13.66 -44.09
CA THR A 634 24.75 -13.37 -44.47
C THR A 634 24.01 -14.62 -44.96
N LEU A 635 24.63 -15.44 -45.82
CA LEU A 635 24.00 -16.67 -46.34
C LEU A 635 23.97 -17.79 -45.28
N ARG A 636 24.85 -17.80 -44.31
CA ARG A 636 24.78 -18.70 -43.18
C ARG A 636 23.55 -18.41 -42.32
N LEU A 637 23.33 -17.13 -42.02
CA LEU A 637 22.22 -16.67 -41.18
C LEU A 637 20.87 -16.66 -41.93
N ASN A 638 20.90 -16.31 -43.23
CA ASN A 638 19.75 -16.32 -44.13
C ASN A 638 20.09 -16.97 -45.48
N PRO A 639 19.97 -18.31 -45.61
CA PRO A 639 20.32 -19.04 -46.81
C PRO A 639 19.56 -18.59 -48.08
N ASN A 640 18.41 -17.95 -47.91
CA ASN A 640 17.57 -17.49 -49.01
C ASN A 640 17.77 -16.01 -49.39
N HIS A 641 18.82 -15.35 -48.91
CA HIS A 641 19.09 -13.95 -49.24
C HIS A 641 19.52 -13.77 -50.70
N PRO A 642 18.67 -13.26 -51.60
CA PRO A 642 18.94 -13.30 -53.04
C PRO A 642 20.11 -12.41 -53.41
N GLN A 643 20.12 -11.16 -52.94
CA GLN A 643 21.15 -10.18 -53.25
C GLN A 643 22.55 -10.57 -52.79
N ALA A 644 22.65 -11.22 -51.62
CA ALA A 644 23.95 -11.71 -51.08
C ALA A 644 24.50 -12.85 -51.96
N ARG A 645 23.62 -13.73 -52.43
CA ARG A 645 23.99 -14.81 -53.36
C ARG A 645 24.46 -14.30 -54.71
N ASP A 646 23.78 -13.32 -55.28
CA ASP A 646 24.09 -12.72 -56.57
C ASP A 646 25.40 -11.92 -56.48
N LEU A 647 25.60 -11.14 -55.43
CA LEU A 647 26.81 -10.38 -55.21
C LEU A 647 28.02 -11.30 -54.99
N LEU A 648 27.86 -12.39 -54.28
CA LEU A 648 28.94 -13.35 -54.04
C LEU A 648 29.37 -14.02 -55.38
N ARG A 649 28.41 -14.37 -56.25
CA ARG A 649 28.71 -14.93 -57.57
C ARG A 649 29.46 -13.96 -58.50
N THR A 650 29.21 -12.66 -58.38
CA THR A 650 29.92 -11.65 -59.20
C THR A 650 31.34 -11.39 -58.75
N ILE A 651 31.71 -11.77 -57.55
CA ILE A 651 33.05 -11.56 -56.94
C ILE A 651 33.91 -12.82 -57.03
N ASP A 652 33.33 -13.99 -57.05
CA ASP A 652 34.03 -15.28 -57.22
C ASP A 652 34.47 -15.56 -58.69
N TYR A 653 34.15 -14.64 -59.61
CA TYR A 653 34.62 -14.59 -61.01
C TYR A 653 35.70 -13.52 -61.17
#